data_d56d35bd95c1d29577e3ca294af1a98f
#
_entry.id   d56d35bd95c1d29577e3ca294af1a98f
#
_cell.length_a   1.000
_cell.length_b   1.000
_cell.length_c   1.000
_cell.angle_alpha   90.00
_cell.angle_beta   90.00
_cell.angle_gamma   90.00
#
_symmetry.space_group_name_H-M   'P 1'
#
loop_
_entity.id
_entity.type
_entity.pdbx_description
1 polymer ?
#
loop_
_entity_poly.entity_id
_entity_poly.type
_entity_poly.pdbx_seq_one_letter_code
_entity_poly.pdbx_strand_id
1 'polypeptide(L)'
;MANIKVYLLGRPYVEMDGERVNFPYKKAEGFFYYLCVKKTATREEIISVLWGADNENVGRKNLREAVYQIKKLLGKEILVTVGHTSISLNPECMPEIDWDNLNDENLLDAEEQGFLSHFMIKNSYEFEEWISAMQEQYNKRFVKVAREKLYKADATKNMEEIQKYSNILLKQDPYNEKLYYEIMDIYALNGNYNMAIKLYYDLEKILADELGVEPSSEVTELFHRIFNVKGNTNSDGVIWNLPFWGRNEEIYQISECIVGGAKDGCPRCVAIGGEDGVGKSALLDKAMQMVKGYQMIGLYAACYREESEFFLRPWSDIFWEVEQRADYQVLRESMSEEKWEQLEHFFKGKVMEENGKSGALNYQVMEQAVIDMFRKILEHNKVVLFFDDIQWMDQTSLQLLNRLLLTFGTHKILLMCTFNQEKDADVMESLNNIVKKGWLHVINLFPFNEKETNEILCKFLPELSEDQKKRQNVYRMTEGNAFFLMESINLMKEKGYTLEKSQKTNNVIKARLVGLPEQELEVLNCMSLFPEKVSIEEIELLHLDMDRLTLVRVLEKLQERHLIKELLVGWNVYYKFEHQVFKEYIYDKQSVGKKRAYHQILAEYYEAKATGKKNFAYLPMTIHHYEKCHNLVKVYQYKIAYLKEYYTIVNENFPVLHWEMEYGDDNQELS
;
A
#
# COMPACT_ATOMS: atom_id res chain seq x y z
N MET A 1 -16.58 -11.60 60.30
CA MET A 1 -17.64 -11.74 59.29
C MET A 1 -16.99 -12.34 58.06
N ALA A 2 -17.66 -13.25 57.37
CA ALA A 2 -17.13 -13.79 56.13
C ALA A 2 -17.04 -12.68 55.09
N ASN A 3 -15.91 -12.63 54.32
CA ASN A 3 -15.71 -11.65 53.26
C ASN A 3 -16.36 -12.19 51.98
N ILE A 4 -17.49 -11.60 51.60
CA ILE A 4 -18.25 -12.03 50.40
C ILE A 4 -18.00 -11.03 49.30
N LYS A 5 -17.48 -11.52 48.13
CA LYS A 5 -17.30 -10.77 46.93
C LYS A 5 -18.21 -11.31 45.80
N VAL A 6 -18.85 -10.40 45.10
CA VAL A 6 -19.78 -10.74 44.03
C VAL A 6 -19.28 -10.09 42.74
N TYR A 7 -19.04 -10.93 41.74
CA TYR A 7 -18.60 -10.49 40.44
C TYR A 7 -19.77 -10.60 39.47
N LEU A 8 -20.28 -9.46 39.00
CA LEU A 8 -21.40 -9.38 38.04
C LEU A 8 -20.94 -8.97 36.64
N LEU A 9 -19.71 -8.50 36.52
CA LEU A 9 -19.09 -8.15 35.26
C LEU A 9 -18.40 -9.37 34.65
N GLY A 10 -18.66 -9.65 33.40
CA GLY A 10 -18.23 -10.87 32.74
C GLY A 10 -19.06 -12.08 33.15
N ARG A 11 -18.41 -13.23 33.27
CA ARG A 11 -19.05 -14.48 33.73
C ARG A 11 -19.28 -14.41 35.23
N PRO A 12 -20.52 -14.30 35.71
CA PRO A 12 -20.77 -14.01 37.13
C PRO A 12 -20.39 -15.17 38.04
N TYR A 13 -19.92 -14.80 39.23
CA TYR A 13 -19.66 -15.75 40.33
C TYR A 13 -19.60 -15.03 41.69
N VAL A 14 -19.67 -15.82 42.77
CA VAL A 14 -19.59 -15.34 44.12
C VAL A 14 -18.42 -16.03 44.82
N GLU A 15 -17.66 -15.26 45.59
CA GLU A 15 -16.60 -15.77 46.45
C GLU A 15 -16.92 -15.49 47.93
N MET A 16 -16.60 -16.42 48.79
CA MET A 16 -16.67 -16.27 50.23
C MET A 16 -15.34 -16.69 50.84
N ASP A 17 -14.65 -15.77 51.52
CA ASP A 17 -13.33 -15.98 52.11
C ASP A 17 -12.26 -16.53 51.09
N GLY A 18 -12.41 -16.15 49.80
CA GLY A 18 -11.49 -16.51 48.71
C GLY A 18 -11.85 -17.81 47.98
N GLU A 19 -12.89 -18.53 48.37
CA GLU A 19 -13.39 -19.71 47.72
C GLU A 19 -14.68 -19.45 46.94
N ARG A 20 -14.81 -20.03 45.73
CA ARG A 20 -16.03 -19.91 44.91
C ARG A 20 -17.19 -20.65 45.55
N VAL A 21 -18.32 -19.95 45.65
CA VAL A 21 -19.58 -20.50 46.15
C VAL A 21 -20.39 -21.07 45.00
N ASN A 22 -20.78 -22.35 45.12
CA ASN A 22 -21.65 -23.01 44.14
C ASN A 22 -23.09 -23.03 44.61
N PHE A 23 -23.97 -22.35 43.86
CA PHE A 23 -25.39 -22.37 44.15
C PHE A 23 -26.04 -23.69 43.70
N PRO A 24 -27.01 -24.24 44.43
CA PRO A 24 -27.65 -25.53 44.10
C PRO A 24 -28.42 -25.50 42.78
N TYR A 25 -28.90 -24.32 42.37
CA TYR A 25 -29.60 -24.14 41.12
C TYR A 25 -29.58 -22.66 40.66
N LYS A 26 -29.64 -22.44 39.35
CA LYS A 26 -29.46 -21.12 38.70
C LYS A 26 -30.48 -20.05 39.14
N LYS A 27 -31.73 -20.42 39.44
CA LYS A 27 -32.74 -19.44 39.90
C LYS A 27 -32.40 -18.87 41.27
N ALA A 28 -31.79 -19.64 42.19
CA ALA A 28 -31.28 -19.11 43.47
C ALA A 28 -30.11 -18.18 43.29
N GLU A 29 -29.21 -18.53 42.39
CA GLU A 29 -28.03 -17.71 42.01
C GLU A 29 -28.51 -16.38 41.36
N GLY A 30 -29.39 -16.45 40.36
CA GLY A 30 -29.99 -15.27 39.70
C GLY A 30 -30.78 -14.38 40.65
N PHE A 31 -31.50 -14.97 41.63
CA PHE A 31 -32.15 -14.20 42.69
C PHE A 31 -31.15 -13.39 43.53
N PHE A 32 -30.02 -14.00 43.89
CA PHE A 32 -28.97 -13.32 44.64
C PHE A 32 -28.38 -12.17 43.82
N TYR A 33 -28.04 -12.40 42.52
CA TYR A 33 -27.53 -11.36 41.61
C TYR A 33 -28.53 -10.20 41.45
N TYR A 34 -29.85 -10.54 41.29
CA TYR A 34 -30.88 -9.52 41.22
C TYR A 34 -30.92 -8.63 42.45
N LEU A 35 -30.81 -9.21 43.67
CA LEU A 35 -30.73 -8.45 44.92
C LEU A 35 -29.42 -7.68 45.06
N CYS A 36 -28.32 -8.19 44.53
CA CYS A 36 -27.02 -7.46 44.54
C CYS A 36 -27.12 -6.12 43.81
N VAL A 37 -27.91 -6.07 42.74
CA VAL A 37 -28.12 -4.84 41.94
C VAL A 37 -29.23 -3.95 42.58
N LYS A 38 -30.38 -4.53 42.88
CA LYS A 38 -31.57 -3.81 43.37
C LYS A 38 -31.45 -3.41 44.85
N LYS A 39 -30.63 -4.11 45.62
CA LYS A 39 -30.46 -3.99 47.07
C LYS A 39 -31.71 -4.43 47.87
N THR A 40 -32.91 -4.10 47.40
CA THR A 40 -34.23 -4.46 47.99
C THR A 40 -35.22 -4.73 46.90
N ALA A 41 -36.01 -5.80 47.03
CA ALA A 41 -37.07 -6.13 46.11
C ALA A 41 -38.29 -6.75 46.84
N THR A 42 -39.51 -6.55 46.35
CA THR A 42 -40.70 -7.17 46.91
C THR A 42 -40.76 -8.66 46.54
N ARG A 43 -41.43 -9.46 47.37
CA ARG A 43 -41.63 -10.88 47.13
C ARG A 43 -42.36 -11.15 45.80
N GLU A 44 -43.34 -10.31 45.47
CA GLU A 44 -44.12 -10.40 44.25
C GLU A 44 -43.24 -10.08 43.03
N GLU A 45 -42.41 -9.03 43.06
CA GLU A 45 -41.45 -8.67 42.07
C GLU A 45 -40.47 -9.83 41.78
N ILE A 46 -39.88 -10.40 42.84
CA ILE A 46 -38.92 -11.51 42.71
C ILE A 46 -39.58 -12.75 42.10
N ILE A 47 -40.85 -13.04 42.50
CA ILE A 47 -41.61 -14.19 41.98
C ILE A 47 -41.91 -13.95 40.49
N SER A 48 -42.39 -12.77 40.11
CA SER A 48 -42.63 -12.41 38.70
C SER A 48 -41.38 -12.59 37.84
N VAL A 49 -40.27 -12.00 38.25
CA VAL A 49 -39.00 -12.00 37.50
C VAL A 49 -38.43 -13.42 37.33
N LEU A 50 -38.47 -14.27 38.35
CA LEU A 50 -37.77 -15.57 38.30
C LEU A 50 -38.70 -16.77 38.09
N TRP A 51 -39.96 -16.67 38.51
CA TRP A 51 -40.94 -17.75 38.49
C TRP A 51 -42.27 -17.32 37.87
N GLY A 52 -42.33 -16.26 37.06
CA GLY A 52 -43.55 -15.74 36.46
C GLY A 52 -44.32 -16.75 35.58
N ALA A 53 -43.61 -17.76 35.04
CA ALA A 53 -44.23 -18.87 34.32
C ALA A 53 -44.88 -19.94 35.24
N ASP A 54 -44.62 -19.91 36.56
CA ASP A 54 -45.14 -20.85 37.52
C ASP A 54 -46.45 -20.37 38.13
N ASN A 55 -47.23 -21.29 38.69
CA ASN A 55 -48.39 -20.90 39.51
C ASN A 55 -47.92 -20.12 40.75
N GLU A 56 -48.67 -19.09 41.17
CA GLU A 56 -48.33 -18.20 42.28
C GLU A 56 -47.95 -18.94 43.58
N ASN A 57 -48.64 -20.00 43.92
CA ASN A 57 -48.33 -20.83 45.08
C ASN A 57 -47.00 -21.58 44.96
N VAL A 58 -46.67 -21.99 43.73
CA VAL A 58 -45.39 -22.66 43.42
C VAL A 58 -44.26 -21.62 43.48
N GLY A 59 -44.45 -20.42 42.91
CA GLY A 59 -43.53 -19.32 42.98
C GLY A 59 -43.17 -18.92 44.41
N ARG A 60 -44.18 -18.81 45.29
CA ARG A 60 -43.99 -18.52 46.72
C ARG A 60 -43.20 -19.61 47.47
N LYS A 61 -43.41 -20.90 47.11
CA LYS A 61 -42.65 -22.04 47.65
C LYS A 61 -41.19 -21.96 47.16
N ASN A 62 -40.98 -21.75 45.87
CA ASN A 62 -39.64 -21.69 45.26
C ASN A 62 -38.84 -20.52 45.82
N LEU A 63 -39.44 -19.35 46.03
CA LEU A 63 -38.78 -18.20 46.66
C LEU A 63 -38.35 -18.51 48.11
N ARG A 64 -39.18 -19.19 48.94
CA ARG A 64 -38.80 -19.58 50.32
C ARG A 64 -37.57 -20.51 50.27
N GLU A 65 -37.58 -21.49 49.34
CA GLU A 65 -36.44 -22.40 49.18
C GLU A 65 -35.17 -21.65 48.74
N ALA A 66 -35.27 -20.71 47.78
CA ALA A 66 -34.15 -19.90 47.35
C ALA A 66 -33.55 -19.06 48.48
N VAL A 67 -34.41 -18.42 49.27
CA VAL A 67 -33.98 -17.66 50.48
C VAL A 67 -33.28 -18.58 51.49
N TYR A 68 -33.80 -19.79 51.72
CA TYR A 68 -33.17 -20.75 52.60
C TYR A 68 -31.79 -21.20 52.10
N GLN A 69 -31.68 -21.52 50.83
CA GLN A 69 -30.42 -21.96 50.23
C GLN A 69 -29.34 -20.84 50.26
N ILE A 70 -29.70 -19.59 49.95
CA ILE A 70 -28.78 -18.47 50.01
C ILE A 70 -28.31 -18.25 51.45
N LYS A 71 -29.24 -18.27 52.44
CA LYS A 71 -28.87 -18.13 53.87
C LYS A 71 -27.99 -19.26 54.38
N LYS A 72 -28.19 -20.47 53.84
CA LYS A 72 -27.39 -21.64 54.19
C LYS A 72 -25.95 -21.53 53.62
N LEU A 73 -25.81 -20.99 52.41
CA LEU A 73 -24.54 -20.88 51.71
C LEU A 73 -23.73 -19.68 52.16
N LEU A 74 -24.32 -18.50 52.23
CA LEU A 74 -23.68 -17.22 52.46
C LEU A 74 -23.81 -16.67 53.90
N GLY A 75 -24.52 -17.39 54.77
CA GLY A 75 -24.76 -16.99 56.12
C GLY A 75 -26.19 -16.49 56.40
N LYS A 76 -26.66 -16.73 57.63
CA LYS A 76 -28.08 -16.44 57.99
C LYS A 76 -28.40 -14.92 57.98
N GLU A 77 -27.40 -14.09 58.16
CA GLU A 77 -27.53 -12.63 58.24
C GLU A 77 -27.51 -11.92 56.86
N ILE A 78 -27.15 -12.61 55.76
CA ILE A 78 -26.98 -11.97 54.47
C ILE A 78 -28.25 -11.35 53.88
N LEU A 79 -29.41 -11.97 54.16
CA LEU A 79 -30.72 -11.51 53.70
C LEU A 79 -31.59 -11.15 54.92
N VAL A 80 -32.18 -9.95 54.88
CA VAL A 80 -33.15 -9.49 55.86
C VAL A 80 -34.53 -9.30 55.21
N THR A 81 -35.61 -9.48 56.02
CA THR A 81 -36.94 -9.16 55.59
C THR A 81 -37.32 -7.77 56.07
N VAL A 82 -37.67 -6.87 55.15
CA VAL A 82 -38.07 -5.49 55.46
C VAL A 82 -39.62 -5.46 55.40
N GLY A 83 -40.22 -5.23 56.54
CA GLY A 83 -41.69 -5.41 56.67
C GLY A 83 -42.09 -6.87 56.43
N HIS A 84 -43.32 -7.10 55.88
CA HIS A 84 -43.78 -8.45 55.56
C HIS A 84 -43.67 -8.79 54.07
N THR A 85 -43.34 -7.81 53.22
CA THR A 85 -43.48 -7.93 51.76
C THR A 85 -42.16 -7.90 50.99
N SER A 86 -41.07 -7.39 51.58
CA SER A 86 -39.81 -7.16 50.87
C SER A 86 -38.63 -7.98 51.44
N ILE A 87 -37.66 -8.32 50.59
CA ILE A 87 -36.40 -8.97 50.92
C ILE A 87 -35.27 -7.99 50.53
N SER A 88 -34.30 -7.82 51.43
CA SER A 88 -33.15 -6.92 51.22
C SER A 88 -31.87 -7.63 51.58
N LEU A 89 -30.75 -7.19 50.97
CA LEU A 89 -29.41 -7.44 51.51
C LEU A 89 -29.27 -6.75 52.87
N ASN A 90 -28.65 -7.41 53.81
CA ASN A 90 -28.38 -6.82 55.12
C ASN A 90 -27.28 -5.75 55.07
N PRO A 91 -27.55 -4.48 55.41
CA PRO A 91 -26.56 -3.43 55.41
C PRO A 91 -25.30 -3.71 56.26
N GLU A 92 -25.46 -4.51 57.36
CA GLU A 92 -24.37 -4.86 58.23
C GLU A 92 -23.43 -5.94 57.68
N CYS A 93 -23.92 -6.71 56.69
CA CYS A 93 -23.21 -7.83 56.04
C CYS A 93 -23.17 -7.65 54.49
N MET A 94 -23.08 -6.41 54.01
CA MET A 94 -23.14 -6.09 52.57
C MET A 94 -21.96 -6.72 51.84
N PRO A 95 -22.18 -7.53 50.80
CA PRO A 95 -21.09 -8.06 50.02
C PRO A 95 -20.41 -6.95 49.20
N GLU A 96 -19.11 -7.13 48.93
CA GLU A 96 -18.38 -6.30 47.98
C GLU A 96 -18.82 -6.68 46.54
N ILE A 97 -19.41 -5.72 45.83
CA ILE A 97 -19.98 -5.98 44.49
C ILE A 97 -19.19 -5.14 43.50
N ASP A 98 -18.64 -5.78 42.46
CA ASP A 98 -17.88 -5.13 41.39
C ASP A 98 -18.72 -4.08 40.64
N TRP A 99 -20.02 -4.32 40.45
CA TRP A 99 -20.96 -3.41 39.85
C TRP A 99 -21.11 -2.07 40.62
N ASP A 100 -21.04 -2.09 41.95
CA ASP A 100 -21.15 -0.90 42.78
C ASP A 100 -19.86 -0.06 42.74
N ASN A 101 -18.72 -0.69 42.47
CA ASN A 101 -17.41 -0.06 42.37
C ASN A 101 -17.11 0.49 40.97
N LEU A 102 -18.05 0.35 40.01
CA LEU A 102 -17.86 0.77 38.63
C LEU A 102 -17.94 2.29 38.55
N ASN A 103 -16.79 2.91 38.24
CA ASN A 103 -16.66 4.33 37.95
C ASN A 103 -16.13 4.56 36.52
N ASP A 104 -16.13 5.81 36.07
CA ASP A 104 -15.74 6.15 34.68
C ASP A 104 -14.23 5.97 34.42
N GLU A 105 -13.41 5.80 35.48
CA GLU A 105 -11.97 5.56 35.36
C GLU A 105 -11.67 4.08 35.05
N ASN A 106 -12.37 3.17 35.76
CA ASN A 106 -12.13 1.73 35.66
C ASN A 106 -13.09 1.01 34.72
N LEU A 107 -14.14 1.69 34.22
CA LEU A 107 -15.13 1.09 33.29
C LEU A 107 -14.51 0.54 32.02
N LEU A 108 -13.49 1.20 31.48
CA LEU A 108 -12.83 0.80 30.23
C LEU A 108 -11.69 -0.21 30.44
N ASP A 109 -11.22 -0.39 31.68
CA ASP A 109 -10.19 -1.39 32.01
C ASP A 109 -10.79 -2.79 32.16
N ALA A 110 -12.11 -2.87 32.29
CA ALA A 110 -12.89 -4.10 32.32
C ALA A 110 -13.17 -4.63 30.88
N GLU A 111 -12.16 -4.64 30.01
CA GLU A 111 -12.31 -5.17 28.64
C GLU A 111 -12.88 -6.59 28.63
N GLU A 112 -13.95 -6.82 27.84
CA GLU A 112 -14.68 -8.07 27.63
C GLU A 112 -15.74 -8.47 28.71
N GLN A 113 -16.00 -7.64 29.70
CA GLN A 113 -16.89 -8.00 30.80
C GLN A 113 -18.22 -7.25 30.70
N GLY A 114 -19.13 -7.68 29.81
CA GLY A 114 -20.52 -7.24 29.86
C GLY A 114 -21.22 -7.70 31.14
N PHE A 115 -22.30 -7.02 31.54
CA PHE A 115 -23.09 -7.39 32.73
C PHE A 115 -23.69 -8.79 32.60
N LEU A 116 -23.44 -9.71 33.56
CA LEU A 116 -23.91 -11.10 33.62
C LEU A 116 -23.71 -11.86 32.29
N SER A 117 -22.54 -11.75 31.69
CA SER A 117 -22.25 -12.37 30.40
C SER A 117 -22.42 -13.90 30.47
N HIS A 118 -23.14 -14.46 29.47
CA HIS A 118 -23.43 -15.90 29.36
C HIS A 118 -24.22 -16.49 30.53
N PHE A 119 -24.85 -15.67 31.36
CA PHE A 119 -25.76 -16.15 32.41
C PHE A 119 -27.20 -16.18 31.93
N MET A 120 -27.78 -17.36 31.83
CA MET A 120 -29.13 -17.56 31.35
C MET A 120 -29.92 -18.47 32.32
N ILE A 121 -31.18 -18.18 32.55
CA ILE A 121 -32.08 -18.96 33.39
C ILE A 121 -33.27 -19.41 32.54
N LYS A 122 -33.44 -20.72 32.40
CA LYS A 122 -34.59 -21.26 31.64
C LYS A 122 -35.93 -20.89 32.29
N ASN A 123 -36.92 -20.52 31.46
CA ASN A 123 -38.30 -20.17 31.86
C ASN A 123 -38.37 -18.99 32.85
N SER A 124 -37.60 -17.92 32.59
CA SER A 124 -37.56 -16.67 33.39
C SER A 124 -37.43 -15.47 32.46
N TYR A 125 -38.42 -15.23 31.61
CA TYR A 125 -38.37 -14.20 30.56
C TYR A 125 -38.15 -12.79 31.11
N GLU A 126 -38.83 -12.39 32.19
CA GLU A 126 -38.68 -11.08 32.80
C GLU A 126 -37.28 -10.89 33.39
N PHE A 127 -36.60 -11.97 33.83
CA PHE A 127 -35.20 -11.91 34.28
C PHE A 127 -34.23 -11.68 33.11
N GLU A 128 -34.51 -12.33 31.98
CA GLU A 128 -33.70 -12.12 30.75
C GLU A 128 -33.91 -10.72 30.18
N GLU A 129 -35.15 -10.18 30.21
CA GLU A 129 -35.42 -8.78 29.86
C GLU A 129 -34.67 -7.81 30.78
N TRP A 130 -34.68 -8.08 32.10
CA TRP A 130 -33.95 -7.28 33.06
C TRP A 130 -32.43 -7.31 32.80
N ILE A 131 -31.84 -8.49 32.52
CA ILE A 131 -30.41 -8.59 32.14
C ILE A 131 -30.16 -7.75 30.89
N SER A 132 -30.99 -7.90 29.86
CA SER A 132 -30.84 -7.16 28.60
C SER A 132 -30.91 -5.64 28.82
N ALA A 133 -31.82 -5.15 29.65
CA ALA A 133 -31.90 -3.74 29.99
C ALA A 133 -30.68 -3.25 30.74
N MET A 134 -30.12 -4.05 31.66
CA MET A 134 -28.89 -3.71 32.40
C MET A 134 -27.68 -3.74 31.50
N GLN A 135 -27.59 -4.67 30.58
CA GLN A 135 -26.52 -4.73 29.56
C GLN A 135 -26.58 -3.52 28.61
N GLU A 136 -27.77 -3.13 28.18
CA GLU A 136 -27.95 -1.93 27.37
C GLU A 136 -27.52 -0.65 28.13
N GLN A 137 -27.88 -0.54 29.39
CA GLN A 137 -27.47 0.58 30.24
C GLN A 137 -25.93 0.62 30.43
N TYR A 138 -25.32 -0.54 30.65
CA TYR A 138 -23.87 -0.69 30.75
C TYR A 138 -23.19 -0.26 29.45
N ASN A 139 -23.65 -0.79 28.32
CA ASN A 139 -23.07 -0.48 26.99
C ASN A 139 -23.22 1.00 26.64
N LYS A 140 -24.37 1.62 26.91
CA LYS A 140 -24.57 3.06 26.70
C LYS A 140 -23.58 3.90 27.52
N ARG A 141 -23.36 3.54 28.79
CA ARG A 141 -22.38 4.23 29.64
C ARG A 141 -20.96 4.00 29.16
N PHE A 142 -20.62 2.76 28.78
CA PHE A 142 -19.33 2.35 28.27
C PHE A 142 -18.95 3.15 26.99
N VAL A 143 -19.86 3.18 26.02
CA VAL A 143 -19.66 3.94 24.76
C VAL A 143 -19.53 5.43 25.05
N LYS A 144 -20.34 5.99 25.97
CA LYS A 144 -20.26 7.40 26.34
C LYS A 144 -18.90 7.75 26.93
N VAL A 145 -18.42 6.98 27.90
CA VAL A 145 -17.12 7.21 28.57
C VAL A 145 -15.96 7.01 27.60
N ALA A 146 -16.01 5.98 26.75
CA ALA A 146 -15.00 5.76 25.71
C ALA A 146 -14.90 6.94 24.73
N ARG A 147 -16.06 7.49 24.31
CA ARG A 147 -16.13 8.67 23.44
C ARG A 147 -15.61 9.94 24.12
N GLU A 148 -15.93 10.18 25.40
CA GLU A 148 -15.40 11.31 26.15
C GLU A 148 -13.88 11.23 26.31
N LYS A 149 -13.33 10.03 26.54
CA LYS A 149 -11.88 9.82 26.61
C LYS A 149 -11.22 9.97 25.22
N LEU A 150 -11.88 9.55 24.15
CA LEU A 150 -11.41 9.78 22.78
C LEU A 150 -11.27 11.26 22.47
N TYR A 151 -12.29 12.08 22.78
CA TYR A 151 -12.23 13.53 22.56
C TYR A 151 -11.18 14.22 23.45
N LYS A 152 -10.97 13.73 24.67
CA LYS A 152 -9.90 14.24 25.54
C LYS A 152 -8.52 13.91 24.99
N ALA A 153 -8.35 12.70 24.45
CA ALA A 153 -7.12 12.27 23.80
C ALA A 153 -6.85 13.08 22.51
N ASP A 154 -7.89 13.40 21.73
CA ASP A 154 -7.82 14.29 20.58
C ASP A 154 -7.38 15.71 20.97
N ALA A 155 -7.98 16.30 22.00
CA ALA A 155 -7.61 17.62 22.51
C ALA A 155 -6.15 17.69 23.00
N THR A 156 -5.61 16.59 23.53
CA THR A 156 -4.21 16.47 23.99
C THR A 156 -3.27 15.96 22.90
N LYS A 157 -3.77 15.62 21.71
CA LYS A 157 -3.03 15.02 20.59
C LYS A 157 -2.28 13.74 20.95
N ASN A 158 -2.81 12.97 21.89
CA ASN A 158 -2.22 11.71 22.33
C ASN A 158 -2.66 10.57 21.40
N MET A 159 -1.81 10.25 20.43
CA MET A 159 -2.13 9.27 19.38
C MET A 159 -2.32 7.84 19.90
N GLU A 160 -1.62 7.44 20.96
CA GLU A 160 -1.78 6.11 21.56
C GLU A 160 -3.16 5.95 22.20
N GLU A 161 -3.61 6.97 22.91
CA GLU A 161 -4.95 6.98 23.52
C GLU A 161 -6.05 7.09 22.46
N ILE A 162 -5.86 7.92 21.40
CA ILE A 162 -6.80 7.98 20.27
C ILE A 162 -6.96 6.59 19.67
N GLN A 163 -5.87 5.88 19.40
CA GLN A 163 -5.92 4.53 18.84
C GLN A 163 -6.60 3.53 19.81
N LYS A 164 -6.28 3.57 21.10
CA LYS A 164 -6.89 2.71 22.11
C LYS A 164 -8.42 2.87 22.13
N TYR A 165 -8.91 4.12 22.26
CA TYR A 165 -10.34 4.38 22.39
C TYR A 165 -11.10 4.22 21.08
N SER A 166 -10.49 4.51 19.94
CA SER A 166 -11.06 4.22 18.63
C SER A 166 -11.31 2.73 18.45
N ASN A 167 -10.32 1.88 18.76
CA ASN A 167 -10.47 0.43 18.67
C ASN A 167 -11.56 -0.12 19.57
N ILE A 168 -11.68 0.41 20.80
CA ILE A 168 -12.72 0.04 21.76
C ILE A 168 -14.11 0.36 21.18
N LEU A 169 -14.30 1.55 20.63
CA LEU A 169 -15.58 2.00 20.08
C LEU A 169 -15.96 1.20 18.83
N LEU A 170 -15.03 0.99 17.91
CA LEU A 170 -15.28 0.24 16.67
C LEU A 170 -15.56 -1.25 16.92
N LYS A 171 -14.98 -1.84 17.97
CA LYS A 171 -15.28 -3.23 18.36
C LYS A 171 -16.71 -3.37 18.90
N GLN A 172 -17.26 -2.32 19.53
CA GLN A 172 -18.64 -2.33 20.06
C GLN A 172 -19.70 -2.17 18.95
N ASP A 173 -19.40 -1.39 17.93
CA ASP A 173 -20.34 -1.11 16.84
C ASP A 173 -19.60 -1.04 15.50
N PRO A 174 -19.25 -2.21 14.91
CA PRO A 174 -18.42 -2.30 13.72
C PRO A 174 -19.12 -1.85 12.43
N TYR A 175 -20.45 -1.65 12.45
CA TYR A 175 -21.23 -1.21 11.29
C TYR A 175 -21.63 0.26 11.33
N ASN A 176 -21.17 1.01 12.32
CA ASN A 176 -21.59 2.40 12.52
C ASN A 176 -20.75 3.36 11.67
N GLU A 177 -21.20 3.61 10.46
CA GLU A 177 -20.51 4.50 9.53
C GLU A 177 -20.28 5.91 10.08
N LYS A 178 -21.20 6.45 10.90
CA LYS A 178 -21.01 7.75 11.55
C LYS A 178 -19.84 7.76 12.53
N LEU A 179 -19.63 6.65 13.22
CA LEU A 179 -18.50 6.48 14.13
C LEU A 179 -17.18 6.38 13.36
N TYR A 180 -17.18 5.64 12.24
CA TYR A 180 -16.01 5.61 11.35
C TYR A 180 -15.69 7.00 10.80
N TYR A 181 -16.69 7.74 10.33
CA TYR A 181 -16.52 9.12 9.87
C TYR A 181 -15.86 9.99 10.94
N GLU A 182 -16.40 9.98 12.17
CA GLU A 182 -15.90 10.76 13.32
C GLU A 182 -14.44 10.43 13.63
N ILE A 183 -14.11 9.14 13.71
CA ILE A 183 -12.75 8.69 14.03
C ILE A 183 -11.78 8.99 12.87
N MET A 184 -12.21 8.82 11.63
CA MET A 184 -11.40 9.20 10.45
C MET A 184 -11.09 10.70 10.43
N ASP A 185 -12.06 11.54 10.78
CA ASP A 185 -11.87 12.99 10.85
C ASP A 185 -10.89 13.37 11.97
N ILE A 186 -11.01 12.76 13.16
CA ILE A 186 -10.06 12.94 14.27
C ILE A 186 -8.64 12.56 13.84
N TYR A 187 -8.44 11.41 13.18
CA TYR A 187 -7.12 11.03 12.71
C TYR A 187 -6.58 12.01 11.66
N ALA A 188 -7.44 12.48 10.75
CA ALA A 188 -7.05 13.43 9.73
C ALA A 188 -6.64 14.80 10.30
N LEU A 189 -7.40 15.33 11.28
CA LEU A 189 -7.10 16.58 11.98
C LEU A 189 -5.78 16.51 12.75
N ASN A 190 -5.42 15.34 13.24
CA ASN A 190 -4.14 15.08 13.92
C ASN A 190 -2.99 14.71 12.95
N GLY A 191 -3.21 14.84 11.63
CA GLY A 191 -2.21 14.58 10.60
C GLY A 191 -1.93 13.09 10.34
N ASN A 192 -2.67 12.19 10.99
CA ASN A 192 -2.54 10.75 10.80
C ASN A 192 -3.51 10.24 9.72
N TYR A 193 -3.35 10.80 8.51
CA TYR A 193 -4.17 10.44 7.35
C TYR A 193 -4.20 8.94 7.03
N ASN A 194 -3.15 8.23 7.43
CA ASN A 194 -3.00 6.78 7.16
C ASN A 194 -3.98 5.93 7.91
N MET A 195 -4.14 6.22 9.21
CA MET A 195 -5.11 5.51 10.03
C MET A 195 -6.53 5.82 9.57
N ALA A 196 -6.79 7.07 9.17
CA ALA A 196 -8.07 7.44 8.59
C ALA A 196 -8.38 6.66 7.30
N ILE A 197 -7.41 6.54 6.39
CA ILE A 197 -7.55 5.77 5.14
C ILE A 197 -7.74 4.28 5.43
N LYS A 198 -6.98 3.72 6.39
CA LYS A 198 -7.11 2.32 6.79
C LYS A 198 -8.53 2.04 7.31
N LEU A 199 -9.06 2.90 8.16
CA LEU A 199 -10.42 2.75 8.71
C LEU A 199 -11.49 2.73 7.62
N TYR A 200 -11.33 3.50 6.54
CA TYR A 200 -12.24 3.44 5.40
C TYR A 200 -12.24 2.05 4.76
N TYR A 201 -11.06 1.48 4.49
CA TYR A 201 -10.97 0.15 3.88
C TYR A 201 -11.42 -0.97 4.82
N ASP A 202 -11.19 -0.84 6.14
CA ASP A 202 -11.70 -1.78 7.13
C ASP A 202 -13.24 -1.77 7.15
N LEU A 203 -13.86 -0.59 7.08
CA LEU A 203 -15.32 -0.43 6.98
C LEU A 203 -15.86 -0.98 5.66
N GLU A 204 -15.27 -0.62 4.52
CA GLU A 204 -15.68 -1.10 3.20
C GLU A 204 -15.70 -2.63 3.15
N LYS A 205 -14.66 -3.26 3.69
CA LYS A 205 -14.56 -4.72 3.77
C LYS A 205 -15.66 -5.33 4.65
N ILE A 206 -15.86 -4.80 5.84
CA ILE A 206 -16.89 -5.31 6.77
C ILE A 206 -18.29 -5.18 6.15
N LEU A 207 -18.60 -4.03 5.52
CA LEU A 207 -19.90 -3.79 4.89
C LEU A 207 -20.10 -4.69 3.66
N ALA A 208 -19.07 -4.91 2.85
CA ALA A 208 -19.14 -5.79 1.68
C ALA A 208 -19.29 -7.26 2.07
N ASP A 209 -18.47 -7.75 3.03
CA ASP A 209 -18.44 -9.17 3.41
C ASP A 209 -19.71 -9.59 4.18
N GLU A 210 -20.25 -8.73 5.04
CA GLU A 210 -21.33 -9.11 5.94
C GLU A 210 -22.72 -8.57 5.53
N LEU A 211 -22.77 -7.39 4.88
CA LEU A 211 -24.02 -6.75 4.49
C LEU A 211 -24.21 -6.64 2.98
N GLY A 212 -23.16 -6.82 2.18
CA GLY A 212 -23.23 -6.71 0.72
C GLY A 212 -23.49 -5.27 0.24
N VAL A 213 -23.13 -4.24 1.03
CA VAL A 213 -23.34 -2.82 0.71
C VAL A 213 -22.01 -2.06 0.68
N GLU A 214 -21.98 -0.95 -0.03
CA GLU A 214 -20.85 -0.02 -0.05
C GLU A 214 -20.98 1.02 1.07
N PRO A 215 -19.86 1.64 1.52
CA PRO A 215 -19.90 2.76 2.47
C PRO A 215 -20.73 3.92 1.94
N SER A 216 -21.36 4.65 2.86
CA SER A 216 -22.17 5.83 2.53
C SER A 216 -21.37 6.91 1.80
N SER A 217 -22.08 7.74 1.02
CA SER A 217 -21.47 8.85 0.29
C SER A 217 -20.72 9.81 1.22
N GLU A 218 -21.21 10.05 2.45
CA GLU A 218 -20.57 10.93 3.43
C GLU A 218 -19.19 10.43 3.85
N VAL A 219 -19.05 9.14 4.14
CA VAL A 219 -17.75 8.52 4.52
C VAL A 219 -16.81 8.47 3.32
N THR A 220 -17.35 8.16 2.14
CA THR A 220 -16.57 8.13 0.88
C THR A 220 -16.08 9.53 0.50
N GLU A 221 -16.87 10.58 0.67
CA GLU A 221 -16.45 11.97 0.43
C GLU A 221 -15.38 12.42 1.44
N LEU A 222 -15.50 12.04 2.72
CA LEU A 222 -14.46 12.29 3.71
C LEU A 222 -13.15 11.61 3.32
N PHE A 223 -13.22 10.32 2.94
CA PHE A 223 -12.05 9.58 2.44
C PHE A 223 -11.40 10.30 1.27
N HIS A 224 -12.18 10.74 0.26
CA HIS A 224 -11.63 11.50 -0.87
C HIS A 224 -11.03 12.85 -0.46
N ARG A 225 -11.62 13.56 0.49
CA ARG A 225 -11.03 14.80 1.03
C ARG A 225 -9.69 14.53 1.72
N ILE A 226 -9.63 13.55 2.61
CA ILE A 226 -8.40 13.16 3.32
C ILE A 226 -7.33 12.74 2.31
N PHE A 227 -7.72 11.99 1.30
CA PHE A 227 -6.85 11.52 0.24
C PHE A 227 -6.30 12.66 -0.62
N ASN A 228 -7.14 13.67 -0.95
CA ASN A 228 -6.78 14.83 -1.77
C ASN A 228 -5.97 15.89 -1.00
N VAL A 229 -6.27 16.14 0.28
CA VAL A 229 -5.48 17.08 1.12
C VAL A 229 -4.04 16.60 1.24
N LYS A 230 -3.84 15.30 1.27
CA LYS A 230 -2.53 14.69 1.31
C LYS A 230 -1.79 14.76 -0.03
N GLY A 231 -2.51 14.75 -1.16
CA GLY A 231 -1.95 14.96 -2.50
C GLY A 231 -1.47 16.39 -2.75
N ASN A 232 -1.98 17.38 -1.99
CA ASN A 232 -1.70 18.81 -2.22
C ASN A 232 -0.60 19.41 -1.33
N THR A 233 0.04 18.66 -0.44
CA THR A 233 1.05 19.22 0.48
C THR A 233 2.49 19.09 0.02
N ASN A 234 2.77 18.55 -1.15
CA ASN A 234 4.08 18.71 -1.79
C ASN A 234 3.92 18.71 -3.32
N SER A 235 3.99 19.91 -3.88
CA SER A 235 4.31 20.15 -5.26
C SER A 235 5.64 19.50 -5.58
N ASP A 236 5.66 18.64 -6.54
CA ASP A 236 6.59 18.47 -7.65
C ASP A 236 6.48 17.03 -8.15
N GLY A 237 5.87 16.93 -9.30
CA GLY A 237 5.91 15.72 -10.10
C GLY A 237 4.61 14.95 -10.24
N VAL A 238 4.06 15.07 -11.42
CA VAL A 238 3.10 14.17 -12.08
C VAL A 238 1.70 14.14 -11.48
N ILE A 239 0.88 15.07 -11.95
CA ILE A 239 -0.59 14.95 -11.86
C ILE A 239 -1.01 13.83 -12.82
N TRP A 240 -1.29 12.64 -12.30
CA TRP A 240 -1.98 11.60 -13.03
C TRP A 240 -3.45 11.99 -13.19
N ASN A 241 -3.82 12.48 -14.36
CA ASN A 241 -5.19 12.91 -14.67
C ASN A 241 -6.14 11.76 -15.04
N LEU A 242 -5.67 10.51 -15.03
CA LEU A 242 -6.56 9.37 -15.20
C LEU A 242 -6.96 8.84 -13.82
N PRO A 243 -8.25 8.86 -13.47
CA PRO A 243 -8.69 8.33 -12.20
C PRO A 243 -8.41 6.83 -12.15
N PHE A 244 -7.61 6.40 -11.20
CA PHE A 244 -7.43 4.99 -10.88
C PHE A 244 -8.77 4.43 -10.40
N TRP A 245 -9.19 3.30 -10.98
CA TRP A 245 -10.49 2.70 -10.66
C TRP A 245 -10.37 1.21 -10.39
N GLY A 246 -11.15 0.74 -9.41
CA GLY A 246 -11.16 -0.66 -8.99
C GLY A 246 -9.89 -1.05 -8.23
N ARG A 247 -9.63 -2.34 -8.17
CA ARG A 247 -8.45 -2.92 -7.50
C ARG A 247 -8.42 -2.65 -5.99
N ASN A 248 -9.59 -2.56 -5.36
CA ASN A 248 -9.68 -2.23 -3.94
C ASN A 248 -9.04 -3.31 -3.08
N GLU A 249 -9.19 -4.57 -3.45
CA GLU A 249 -8.59 -5.70 -2.74
C GLU A 249 -7.06 -5.68 -2.84
N GLU A 250 -6.53 -5.45 -4.03
CA GLU A 250 -5.09 -5.36 -4.27
C GLU A 250 -4.47 -4.15 -3.54
N ILE A 251 -5.16 -3.00 -3.56
CA ILE A 251 -4.76 -1.81 -2.78
C ILE A 251 -4.76 -2.13 -1.29
N TYR A 252 -5.79 -2.82 -0.81
CA TYR A 252 -5.86 -3.22 0.59
C TYR A 252 -4.69 -4.13 0.97
N GLN A 253 -4.39 -5.16 0.18
CA GLN A 253 -3.25 -6.06 0.40
C GLN A 253 -1.92 -5.29 0.41
N ILE A 254 -1.72 -4.33 -0.50
CA ILE A 254 -0.55 -3.46 -0.50
C ILE A 254 -0.51 -2.61 0.78
N SER A 255 -1.64 -2.05 1.20
CA SER A 255 -1.71 -1.24 2.42
C SER A 255 -1.34 -2.05 3.66
N GLU A 256 -1.78 -3.30 3.76
CA GLU A 256 -1.41 -4.22 4.83
C GLU A 256 0.10 -4.49 4.86
N CYS A 257 0.72 -4.68 3.69
CA CYS A 257 2.16 -4.86 3.59
C CYS A 257 2.94 -3.60 4.01
N ILE A 258 2.45 -2.40 3.70
CA ILE A 258 3.08 -1.13 4.10
C ILE A 258 2.93 -0.88 5.60
N VAL A 259 1.71 -1.02 6.12
CA VAL A 259 1.35 -0.71 7.51
C VAL A 259 1.76 -1.85 8.44
N GLY A 260 1.82 -3.08 7.91
CA GLY A 260 1.96 -4.34 8.63
C GLY A 260 2.80 -4.20 9.88
N GLY A 261 2.07 -4.00 10.98
CA GLY A 261 2.65 -3.87 12.30
C GLY A 261 3.45 -5.11 12.66
N ALA A 262 4.33 -4.99 13.61
CA ALA A 262 5.29 -5.88 14.23
C ALA A 262 4.86 -7.36 14.49
N LYS A 263 3.95 -7.94 13.71
CA LYS A 263 3.67 -9.37 13.72
C LYS A 263 4.72 -10.06 12.86
N ASP A 264 5.64 -10.76 13.51
CA ASP A 264 6.58 -11.66 12.86
C ASP A 264 5.81 -12.63 11.95
N GLY A 265 6.15 -12.63 10.65
CA GLY A 265 5.60 -13.55 9.66
C GLY A 265 4.72 -12.93 8.57
N CYS A 266 4.36 -11.66 8.62
CA CYS A 266 3.65 -11.02 7.50
C CYS A 266 4.62 -10.66 6.37
N PRO A 267 4.31 -11.02 5.10
CA PRO A 267 5.11 -10.60 3.95
C PRO A 267 5.06 -9.07 3.82
N ARG A 268 6.23 -8.47 3.58
CA ARG A 268 6.37 -7.00 3.46
C ARG A 268 6.91 -6.56 2.11
N CYS A 269 7.27 -7.51 1.26
CA CYS A 269 7.62 -7.27 -0.12
C CYS A 269 6.43 -7.68 -0.99
N VAL A 270 6.15 -6.90 -2.02
CA VAL A 270 5.02 -7.14 -2.93
C VAL A 270 5.56 -7.27 -4.35
N ALA A 271 5.15 -8.34 -5.04
CA ALA A 271 5.39 -8.50 -6.46
C ALA A 271 4.04 -8.55 -7.19
N ILE A 272 3.83 -7.63 -8.11
CA ILE A 272 2.60 -7.47 -8.88
C ILE A 272 2.80 -8.13 -10.24
N GLY A 273 2.18 -9.29 -10.45
CA GLY A 273 2.20 -10.04 -11.70
C GLY A 273 0.96 -9.76 -12.55
N GLY A 274 1.06 -9.99 -13.87
CA GLY A 274 -0.07 -9.93 -14.78
C GLY A 274 0.34 -9.69 -16.23
N GLU A 275 -0.63 -9.80 -17.14
CA GLU A 275 -0.44 -9.54 -18.56
C GLU A 275 -0.15 -8.06 -18.86
N ASP A 276 0.27 -7.78 -20.10
CA ASP A 276 0.51 -6.41 -20.53
C ASP A 276 -0.79 -5.61 -20.64
N GLY A 277 -0.75 -4.36 -20.14
CA GLY A 277 -1.91 -3.47 -20.16
C GLY A 277 -2.95 -3.73 -19.06
N VAL A 278 -2.75 -4.70 -18.17
CA VAL A 278 -3.71 -5.03 -17.09
C VAL A 278 -3.72 -4.00 -15.96
N GLY A 279 -2.73 -3.09 -15.90
CA GLY A 279 -2.63 -2.00 -14.93
C GLY A 279 -1.59 -2.21 -13.82
N LYS A 280 -0.55 -3.04 -14.03
CA LYS A 280 0.54 -3.29 -13.07
C LYS A 280 1.23 -1.99 -12.63
N SER A 281 1.75 -1.22 -13.59
CA SER A 281 2.46 0.05 -13.30
C SER A 281 1.53 1.09 -12.68
N ALA A 282 0.25 1.13 -13.07
CA ALA A 282 -0.73 2.01 -12.45
C ALA A 282 -0.98 1.66 -10.97
N LEU A 283 -1.01 0.37 -10.63
CA LEU A 283 -1.12 -0.08 -9.25
C LEU A 283 0.17 0.21 -8.47
N LEU A 284 1.34 0.05 -9.09
CA LEU A 284 2.64 0.41 -8.50
C LEU A 284 2.73 1.91 -8.22
N ASP A 285 2.30 2.75 -9.15
CA ASP A 285 2.21 4.20 -8.97
C ASP A 285 1.26 4.58 -7.82
N LYS A 286 0.13 3.86 -7.71
CA LYS A 286 -0.79 4.04 -6.59
C LYS A 286 -0.14 3.68 -5.26
N ALA A 287 0.59 2.58 -5.20
CA ALA A 287 1.37 2.18 -4.02
C ALA A 287 2.43 3.23 -3.66
N MET A 288 3.07 3.83 -4.66
CA MET A 288 4.05 4.92 -4.47
C MET A 288 3.41 6.16 -3.84
N GLN A 289 2.21 6.55 -4.31
CA GLN A 289 1.44 7.62 -3.69
C GLN A 289 1.09 7.31 -2.23
N MET A 290 0.70 6.08 -1.93
CA MET A 290 0.41 5.64 -0.57
C MET A 290 1.66 5.74 0.33
N VAL A 291 2.83 5.29 -0.13
CA VAL A 291 4.10 5.33 0.60
C VAL A 291 4.50 6.76 0.97
N LYS A 292 4.35 7.72 0.06
CA LYS A 292 4.55 9.15 0.36
C LYS A 292 3.72 9.59 1.56
N GLY A 293 2.51 9.06 1.64
CA GLY A 293 1.61 9.29 2.75
C GLY A 293 2.03 8.71 4.08
N TYR A 294 2.80 7.64 4.11
CA TYR A 294 3.27 7.00 5.34
C TYR A 294 4.59 7.59 5.85
N GLN A 295 5.02 8.76 5.36
CA GLN A 295 6.30 9.38 5.69
C GLN A 295 7.50 8.44 5.45
N MET A 296 7.34 7.51 4.51
CA MET A 296 8.42 6.64 4.06
C MET A 296 9.03 7.22 2.80
N ILE A 297 10.28 6.88 2.56
CA ILE A 297 10.98 7.26 1.34
C ILE A 297 10.67 6.22 0.27
N GLY A 298 9.99 6.63 -0.80
CA GLY A 298 9.85 5.82 -2.00
C GLY A 298 10.98 6.15 -2.97
N LEU A 299 11.69 5.14 -3.47
CA LEU A 299 12.71 5.26 -4.50
C LEU A 299 12.30 4.36 -5.67
N TYR A 300 12.25 4.92 -6.87
CA TYR A 300 11.69 4.24 -8.06
C TYR A 300 12.74 4.06 -9.15
N ALA A 301 12.72 2.90 -9.78
CA ALA A 301 13.42 2.64 -11.02
C ALA A 301 12.57 1.73 -11.93
N ALA A 302 12.59 2.00 -13.24
CA ALA A 302 12.04 1.10 -14.23
C ALA A 302 13.15 0.25 -14.85
N CYS A 303 12.84 -1.01 -15.13
CA CYS A 303 13.76 -1.91 -15.80
C CYS A 303 13.33 -2.07 -17.26
N TYR A 304 14.26 -1.91 -18.20
CA TYR A 304 13.98 -1.98 -19.63
C TYR A 304 14.70 -3.15 -20.28
N ARG A 305 14.04 -3.79 -21.23
CA ARG A 305 14.61 -4.92 -21.96
C ARG A 305 15.91 -4.57 -22.66
N GLU A 306 15.99 -3.38 -23.22
CA GLU A 306 17.15 -2.85 -23.94
C GLU A 306 18.34 -2.60 -23.03
N GLU A 307 18.10 -2.45 -21.73
CA GLU A 307 19.10 -2.14 -20.71
C GLU A 307 19.47 -3.34 -19.83
N SER A 308 18.84 -4.50 -20.03
CA SER A 308 19.02 -5.70 -19.19
C SER A 308 20.44 -6.29 -19.22
N GLU A 309 21.25 -5.95 -20.24
CA GLU A 309 22.67 -6.33 -20.32
C GLU A 309 23.60 -5.31 -19.63
N PHE A 310 23.07 -4.17 -19.21
CA PHE A 310 23.87 -3.10 -18.61
C PHE A 310 23.82 -3.17 -17.08
N PHE A 311 24.99 -3.13 -16.53
CA PHE A 311 25.31 -3.34 -15.14
C PHE A 311 24.80 -2.22 -14.22
N LEU A 312 24.07 -2.58 -13.19
CA LEU A 312 23.55 -1.68 -12.16
C LEU A 312 22.71 -0.50 -12.70
N ARG A 313 22.14 -0.64 -13.91
CA ARG A 313 21.43 0.46 -14.55
C ARG A 313 20.20 0.94 -13.73
N PRO A 314 19.34 0.07 -13.17
CA PRO A 314 18.24 0.51 -12.31
C PRO A 314 18.71 1.22 -11.03
N TRP A 315 19.90 0.85 -10.53
CA TRP A 315 20.47 1.51 -9.35
C TRP A 315 20.99 2.91 -9.64
N SER A 316 21.32 3.23 -10.87
CA SER A 316 21.67 4.61 -11.27
C SER A 316 20.47 5.54 -11.10
N ASP A 317 19.26 5.08 -11.41
CA ASP A 317 18.03 5.85 -11.20
C ASP A 317 17.70 6.00 -9.71
N ILE A 318 17.88 4.94 -8.91
CA ILE A 318 17.73 5.00 -7.45
C ILE A 318 18.74 5.98 -6.83
N PHE A 319 20.01 5.93 -7.25
CA PHE A 319 21.04 6.85 -6.77
C PHE A 319 20.71 8.31 -7.13
N TRP A 320 20.24 8.51 -8.35
CA TRP A 320 19.81 9.83 -8.81
C TRP A 320 18.62 10.37 -7.95
N GLU A 321 17.62 9.55 -7.64
CA GLU A 321 16.51 9.97 -6.75
C GLU A 321 17.01 10.32 -5.34
N VAL A 322 18.01 9.60 -4.83
CA VAL A 322 18.65 9.94 -3.55
C VAL A 322 19.32 11.32 -3.61
N GLU A 323 19.92 11.70 -4.75
CA GLU A 323 20.55 13.01 -4.93
C GLU A 323 19.56 14.18 -4.94
N GLN A 324 18.32 13.94 -5.39
CA GLN A 324 17.28 14.99 -5.42
C GLN A 324 16.68 15.27 -4.04
N ARG A 325 17.04 14.51 -3.03
CA ARG A 325 16.50 14.69 -1.68
C ARG A 325 17.04 15.94 -1.00
N ALA A 326 16.19 16.58 -0.19
CA ALA A 326 16.57 17.76 0.58
C ALA A 326 17.71 17.51 1.58
N ASP A 327 17.84 16.27 2.08
CA ASP A 327 18.87 15.85 3.03
C ASP A 327 20.13 15.31 2.37
N TYR A 328 20.25 15.38 1.04
CA TYR A 328 21.37 14.84 0.27
C TYR A 328 22.74 15.38 0.72
N GLN A 329 22.85 16.67 0.96
CA GLN A 329 24.13 17.26 1.40
C GLN A 329 24.59 16.69 2.75
N VAL A 330 23.66 16.53 3.69
CA VAL A 330 23.93 15.93 5.01
C VAL A 330 24.34 14.46 4.85
N LEU A 331 23.67 13.73 3.95
CA LEU A 331 24.00 12.35 3.63
C LEU A 331 25.40 12.23 3.05
N ARG A 332 25.76 13.07 2.08
CA ARG A 332 27.09 13.12 1.46
C ARG A 332 28.18 13.41 2.48
N GLU A 333 28.01 14.44 3.32
CA GLU A 333 28.96 14.83 4.35
C GLU A 333 29.13 13.75 5.46
N SER A 334 28.14 12.90 5.65
CA SER A 334 28.18 11.79 6.63
C SER A 334 28.97 10.57 6.15
N MET A 335 29.38 10.54 4.88
CA MET A 335 30.13 9.44 4.25
C MET A 335 31.57 9.88 3.95
N SER A 336 32.49 8.91 3.87
CA SER A 336 33.85 9.21 3.46
C SER A 336 33.92 9.59 1.97
N GLU A 337 34.77 10.53 1.61
CA GLU A 337 34.95 11.00 0.22
C GLU A 337 35.23 9.83 -0.73
N GLU A 338 36.11 8.90 -0.34
CA GLU A 338 36.45 7.71 -1.13
C GLU A 338 35.22 6.85 -1.49
N LYS A 339 34.30 6.61 -0.53
CA LYS A 339 33.07 5.83 -0.78
C LYS A 339 32.11 6.59 -1.66
N TRP A 340 32.02 7.91 -1.48
CA TRP A 340 31.17 8.74 -2.30
C TRP A 340 31.65 8.83 -3.76
N GLU A 341 32.94 9.00 -3.98
CA GLU A 341 33.56 8.96 -5.31
C GLU A 341 33.26 7.62 -6.01
N GLN A 342 33.33 6.49 -5.31
CA GLN A 342 32.96 5.19 -5.84
C GLN A 342 31.50 5.18 -6.32
N LEU A 343 30.54 5.68 -5.53
CA LEU A 343 29.12 5.75 -5.92
C LEU A 343 28.93 6.63 -7.16
N GLU A 344 29.54 7.83 -7.19
CA GLU A 344 29.46 8.71 -8.35
C GLU A 344 30.08 8.10 -9.61
N HIS A 345 31.18 7.39 -9.46
CA HIS A 345 31.80 6.70 -10.57
C HIS A 345 30.91 5.61 -11.14
N PHE A 346 30.36 4.74 -10.29
CA PHE A 346 29.50 3.64 -10.73
C PHE A 346 28.17 4.13 -11.32
N PHE A 347 27.51 5.07 -10.67
CA PHE A 347 26.14 5.43 -11.03
C PHE A 347 26.05 6.63 -11.98
N LYS A 348 27.09 7.49 -12.04
CA LYS A 348 27.12 8.64 -12.94
C LYS A 348 28.15 8.52 -14.05
N GLY A 349 28.99 7.48 -14.03
CA GLY A 349 30.07 7.32 -14.98
C GLY A 349 31.12 8.44 -14.93
N LYS A 350 31.29 9.12 -13.79
CA LYS A 350 32.36 10.11 -13.61
C LYS A 350 33.71 9.41 -13.59
N VAL A 351 34.62 9.86 -14.41
CA VAL A 351 36.01 9.39 -14.38
C VAL A 351 36.70 9.93 -13.12
N MET A 352 37.31 9.06 -12.33
CA MET A 352 38.16 9.50 -11.21
C MET A 352 39.33 10.33 -11.75
N GLU A 353 39.52 11.53 -11.25
CA GLU A 353 40.72 12.32 -11.59
C GLU A 353 41.96 11.58 -11.12
N GLU A 354 42.91 11.39 -12.05
CA GLU A 354 44.19 10.73 -11.80
C GLU A 354 45.05 11.54 -10.82
N ASN A 355 44.77 11.40 -9.53
CA ASN A 355 45.75 11.73 -8.51
C ASN A 355 46.52 10.47 -8.10
N GLY A 356 47.30 9.88 -9.05
CA GLY A 356 48.44 9.01 -8.80
C GLY A 356 48.24 7.67 -8.08
N LYS A 357 47.03 7.27 -7.77
CA LYS A 357 46.68 5.91 -7.35
C LYS A 357 45.37 5.51 -8.04
N SER A 358 45.51 4.89 -9.18
CA SER A 358 44.42 4.15 -9.83
C SER A 358 43.99 3.03 -8.86
N GLY A 359 43.09 3.35 -7.96
CA GLY A 359 42.40 2.35 -7.18
C GLY A 359 41.49 1.59 -8.15
N ALA A 360 41.81 0.33 -8.43
CA ALA A 360 40.90 -0.54 -9.18
C ALA A 360 39.52 -0.46 -8.57
N LEU A 361 38.49 -0.19 -9.40
CA LEU A 361 37.10 -0.17 -8.96
C LEU A 361 36.75 -1.55 -8.40
N ASN A 362 36.40 -1.59 -7.11
CA ASN A 362 36.07 -2.82 -6.44
C ASN A 362 34.56 -2.87 -6.19
N TYR A 363 33.86 -3.85 -6.80
CA TYR A 363 32.46 -4.06 -6.61
C TYR A 363 32.08 -4.17 -5.12
N GLN A 364 32.91 -4.81 -4.31
CA GLN A 364 32.64 -4.96 -2.87
C GLN A 364 32.72 -3.62 -2.14
N VAL A 365 33.64 -2.73 -2.54
CA VAL A 365 33.73 -1.37 -1.98
C VAL A 365 32.49 -0.57 -2.36
N MET A 366 32.05 -0.67 -3.61
CA MET A 366 30.81 -0.05 -4.07
C MET A 366 29.59 -0.63 -3.35
N GLU A 367 29.46 -1.95 -3.27
CA GLU A 367 28.36 -2.61 -2.53
C GLU A 367 28.33 -2.12 -1.08
N GLN A 368 29.49 -2.07 -0.43
CA GLN A 368 29.59 -1.56 0.94
C GLN A 368 29.24 -0.07 1.04
N ALA A 369 29.63 0.74 0.05
CA ALA A 369 29.25 2.15 0.01
C ALA A 369 27.73 2.33 -0.14
N VAL A 370 27.07 1.52 -0.98
CA VAL A 370 25.61 1.51 -1.09
C VAL A 370 24.96 1.09 0.23
N ILE A 371 25.46 0.04 0.88
CA ILE A 371 24.96 -0.42 2.19
C ILE A 371 25.11 0.70 3.23
N ASP A 372 26.24 1.39 3.27
CA ASP A 372 26.48 2.48 4.22
C ASP A 372 25.58 3.70 3.93
N MET A 373 25.35 4.02 2.65
CA MET A 373 24.39 5.05 2.24
C MET A 373 22.98 4.72 2.73
N PHE A 374 22.50 3.51 2.46
CA PHE A 374 21.18 3.08 2.96
C PHE A 374 21.12 3.03 4.48
N ARG A 375 22.20 2.62 5.17
CA ARG A 375 22.25 2.65 6.64
C ARG A 375 21.99 4.05 7.19
N LYS A 376 22.60 5.07 6.56
CA LYS A 376 22.38 6.47 6.95
C LYS A 376 20.95 6.93 6.70
N ILE A 377 20.40 6.64 5.53
CA ILE A 377 18.99 6.96 5.21
C ILE A 377 18.03 6.30 6.23
N LEU A 378 18.32 5.06 6.62
CA LEU A 378 17.49 4.25 7.51
C LEU A 378 17.64 4.58 9.01
N GLU A 379 18.54 5.47 9.40
CA GLU A 379 18.64 5.95 10.79
C GLU A 379 17.33 6.63 11.24
N HIS A 380 16.68 7.36 10.34
CA HIS A 380 15.49 8.16 10.64
C HIS A 380 14.26 7.82 9.78
N ASN A 381 14.41 6.98 8.76
CA ASN A 381 13.37 6.74 7.77
C ASN A 381 13.20 5.25 7.49
N LYS A 382 12.05 4.88 6.93
CA LYS A 382 11.85 3.61 6.23
C LYS A 382 11.89 3.87 4.73
N VAL A 383 12.42 2.91 3.97
CA VAL A 383 12.56 3.01 2.53
C VAL A 383 11.69 1.95 1.84
N VAL A 384 11.05 2.34 0.76
CA VAL A 384 10.38 1.42 -0.16
C VAL A 384 11.05 1.53 -1.52
N LEU A 385 11.60 0.43 -2.00
CA LEU A 385 12.18 0.33 -3.33
C LEU A 385 11.11 -0.12 -4.30
N PHE A 386 10.89 0.66 -5.35
CA PHE A 386 9.95 0.37 -6.42
C PHE A 386 10.70 0.01 -7.69
N PHE A 387 10.47 -1.19 -8.22
CA PHE A 387 11.02 -1.61 -9.50
C PHE A 387 9.89 -2.00 -10.45
N ASP A 388 9.73 -1.26 -11.54
CA ASP A 388 8.78 -1.60 -12.57
C ASP A 388 9.43 -2.55 -13.58
N ASP A 389 8.72 -3.60 -13.99
CA ASP A 389 9.19 -4.63 -14.91
C ASP A 389 10.52 -5.31 -14.50
N ILE A 390 10.61 -5.76 -13.24
CA ILE A 390 11.81 -6.35 -12.63
C ILE A 390 12.42 -7.54 -13.41
N GLN A 391 11.65 -8.20 -14.30
CA GLN A 391 12.14 -9.26 -15.18
C GLN A 391 13.25 -8.79 -16.12
N TRP A 392 13.42 -7.50 -16.33
CA TRP A 392 14.48 -6.92 -17.14
C TRP A 392 15.67 -6.38 -16.34
N MET A 393 15.67 -6.59 -15.01
CA MET A 393 16.78 -6.19 -14.15
C MET A 393 18.00 -7.10 -14.38
N ASP A 394 19.19 -6.50 -14.50
CA ASP A 394 20.42 -7.26 -14.63
C ASP A 394 20.76 -8.06 -13.36
N GLN A 395 21.51 -9.15 -13.53
CA GLN A 395 21.84 -10.10 -12.46
C GLN A 395 22.55 -9.44 -11.27
N THR A 396 23.39 -8.46 -11.52
CA THR A 396 24.15 -7.77 -10.44
C THR A 396 23.24 -6.83 -9.65
N SER A 397 22.33 -6.14 -10.33
CA SER A 397 21.30 -5.35 -9.68
C SER A 397 20.43 -6.20 -8.76
N LEU A 398 20.03 -7.40 -9.20
CA LEU A 398 19.30 -8.35 -8.38
C LEU A 398 20.11 -8.84 -7.17
N GLN A 399 21.42 -9.09 -7.32
CA GLN A 399 22.30 -9.46 -6.21
C GLN A 399 22.40 -8.35 -5.17
N LEU A 400 22.58 -7.10 -5.61
CA LEU A 400 22.62 -5.93 -4.72
C LEU A 400 21.30 -5.73 -3.98
N LEU A 401 20.16 -5.86 -4.67
CA LEU A 401 18.83 -5.81 -4.07
C LEU A 401 18.66 -6.87 -2.97
N ASN A 402 18.98 -8.12 -3.29
CA ASN A 402 18.93 -9.22 -2.32
C ASN A 402 19.84 -8.95 -1.11
N ARG A 403 21.06 -8.42 -1.35
CA ARG A 403 22.01 -8.09 -0.30
C ARG A 403 21.46 -7.02 0.65
N LEU A 404 20.85 -5.95 0.12
CA LEU A 404 20.23 -4.89 0.93
C LEU A 404 19.06 -5.41 1.76
N LEU A 405 18.16 -6.17 1.16
CA LEU A 405 17.00 -6.73 1.87
C LEU A 405 17.43 -7.73 2.97
N LEU A 406 18.48 -8.51 2.73
CA LEU A 406 19.04 -9.41 3.73
C LEU A 406 19.77 -8.68 4.86
N THR A 407 20.44 -7.55 4.55
CA THR A 407 21.22 -6.79 5.53
C THR A 407 20.32 -6.00 6.49
N PHE A 408 19.30 -5.35 5.97
CA PHE A 408 18.45 -4.44 6.76
C PHE A 408 17.12 -5.06 7.20
N GLY A 409 16.70 -6.13 6.54
CA GLY A 409 15.41 -6.77 6.77
C GLY A 409 14.23 -5.95 6.23
N THR A 410 13.11 -6.62 6.03
CA THR A 410 11.89 -6.01 5.45
C THR A 410 11.16 -5.05 6.38
N HIS A 411 11.57 -4.93 7.64
CA HIS A 411 11.02 -3.94 8.57
C HIS A 411 11.58 -2.52 8.35
N LYS A 412 12.72 -2.39 7.66
CA LYS A 412 13.35 -1.11 7.30
C LYS A 412 13.30 -0.80 5.80
N ILE A 413 13.54 -1.82 4.96
CA ILE A 413 13.47 -1.70 3.50
C ILE A 413 12.37 -2.64 3.00
N LEU A 414 11.40 -2.10 2.30
CA LEU A 414 10.36 -2.85 1.59
C LEU A 414 10.68 -2.88 0.10
N LEU A 415 10.29 -3.95 -0.57
CA LEU A 415 10.33 -4.07 -2.02
C LEU A 415 8.91 -4.10 -2.58
N MET A 416 8.65 -3.29 -3.58
CA MET A 416 7.46 -3.39 -4.43
C MET A 416 7.90 -3.44 -5.88
N CYS A 417 7.49 -4.46 -6.61
CA CYS A 417 7.90 -4.61 -8.00
C CYS A 417 6.76 -5.13 -8.86
N THR A 418 6.86 -4.86 -10.16
CA THR A 418 5.97 -5.46 -11.16
C THR A 418 6.72 -6.46 -12.02
N PHE A 419 6.00 -7.42 -12.60
CA PHE A 419 6.56 -8.37 -13.55
C PHE A 419 5.49 -8.88 -14.52
N ASN A 420 5.92 -9.37 -15.69
CA ASN A 420 5.02 -10.02 -16.64
C ASN A 420 4.80 -11.49 -16.25
N GLN A 421 3.54 -11.94 -16.29
CA GLN A 421 3.14 -13.30 -15.88
C GLN A 421 3.87 -14.39 -16.66
N GLU A 422 4.24 -14.15 -17.92
CA GLU A 422 5.05 -15.09 -18.73
C GLU A 422 6.45 -15.33 -18.15
N LYS A 423 6.95 -14.43 -17.29
CA LYS A 423 8.27 -14.46 -16.64
C LYS A 423 8.22 -14.78 -15.15
N ASP A 424 7.09 -15.26 -14.65
CA ASP A 424 6.86 -15.54 -13.23
C ASP A 424 7.95 -16.46 -12.64
N ALA A 425 8.25 -17.57 -13.30
CA ALA A 425 9.25 -18.53 -12.84
C ALA A 425 10.66 -17.92 -12.72
N ASP A 426 11.08 -17.15 -13.72
CA ASP A 426 12.40 -16.50 -13.77
C ASP A 426 12.53 -15.46 -12.65
N VAL A 427 11.47 -14.67 -12.42
CA VAL A 427 11.43 -13.64 -11.36
C VAL A 427 11.42 -14.29 -9.97
N MET A 428 10.61 -15.34 -9.78
CA MET A 428 10.56 -16.05 -8.49
C MET A 428 11.89 -16.74 -8.17
N GLU A 429 12.59 -17.27 -9.17
CA GLU A 429 13.94 -17.80 -8.99
C GLU A 429 14.94 -16.70 -8.58
N SER A 430 14.88 -15.55 -9.23
CA SER A 430 15.72 -14.39 -8.93
C SER A 430 15.50 -13.84 -7.52
N LEU A 431 14.26 -13.89 -7.02
CA LEU A 431 13.87 -13.46 -5.68
C LEU A 431 13.81 -14.61 -4.66
N ASN A 432 14.37 -15.78 -4.98
CA ASN A 432 14.25 -17.02 -4.21
C ASN A 432 14.59 -16.87 -2.70
N ASN A 433 15.59 -16.05 -2.37
CA ASN A 433 15.95 -15.80 -0.97
C ASN A 433 14.83 -15.10 -0.19
N ILE A 434 14.09 -14.21 -0.82
CA ILE A 434 12.98 -13.45 -0.24
C ILE A 434 11.75 -14.35 -0.14
N VAL A 435 11.51 -15.13 -1.21
CA VAL A 435 10.43 -16.13 -1.26
C VAL A 435 10.60 -17.20 -0.16
N LYS A 436 11.81 -17.77 -0.03
CA LYS A 436 12.11 -18.79 1.01
C LYS A 436 11.90 -18.29 2.44
N LYS A 437 12.08 -17.00 2.67
CA LYS A 437 11.84 -16.38 3.99
C LYS A 437 10.36 -16.03 4.24
N GLY A 438 9.48 -16.25 3.26
CA GLY A 438 8.07 -15.85 3.35
C GLY A 438 7.85 -14.32 3.37
N TRP A 439 8.81 -13.55 2.85
CA TRP A 439 8.74 -12.09 2.87
C TRP A 439 8.04 -11.49 1.65
N LEU A 440 7.82 -12.28 0.59
CA LEU A 440 7.21 -11.84 -0.66
C LEU A 440 5.73 -12.23 -0.71
N HIS A 441 4.89 -11.25 -0.96
CA HIS A 441 3.49 -11.41 -1.32
C HIS A 441 3.31 -11.17 -2.82
N VAL A 442 2.72 -12.13 -3.52
CA VAL A 442 2.49 -12.02 -4.96
C VAL A 442 1.02 -11.66 -5.19
N ILE A 443 0.79 -10.57 -5.89
CA ILE A 443 -0.53 -10.11 -6.31
C ILE A 443 -0.63 -10.33 -7.82
N ASN A 444 -1.50 -11.23 -8.27
CA ASN A 444 -1.73 -11.47 -9.68
C ASN A 444 -2.92 -10.64 -10.17
N LEU A 445 -2.66 -9.69 -11.07
CA LEU A 445 -3.69 -8.89 -11.71
C LEU A 445 -4.27 -9.61 -12.93
N PHE A 446 -5.58 -9.69 -12.95
CA PHE A 446 -6.34 -10.20 -14.09
C PHE A 446 -7.08 -9.05 -14.79
N PRO A 447 -7.44 -9.20 -16.09
CA PRO A 447 -8.35 -8.26 -16.74
C PRO A 447 -9.64 -8.09 -15.95
N PHE A 448 -10.26 -6.91 -16.02
CA PHE A 448 -11.56 -6.64 -15.39
C PHE A 448 -12.62 -7.59 -15.94
N ASN A 449 -13.44 -8.14 -15.07
CA ASN A 449 -14.58 -8.93 -15.50
C ASN A 449 -15.69 -8.05 -16.12
N GLU A 450 -16.74 -8.68 -16.68
CA GLU A 450 -17.83 -7.95 -17.34
C GLU A 450 -18.55 -7.00 -16.38
N LYS A 451 -18.72 -7.37 -15.11
CA LYS A 451 -19.38 -6.54 -14.09
C LYS A 451 -18.55 -5.29 -13.78
N GLU A 452 -17.27 -5.48 -13.47
CA GLU A 452 -16.32 -4.38 -13.20
C GLU A 452 -16.19 -3.45 -14.41
N THR A 453 -16.09 -4.00 -15.62
CA THR A 453 -16.06 -3.22 -16.86
C THR A 453 -17.33 -2.38 -17.03
N ASN A 454 -18.51 -2.94 -16.74
CA ASN A 454 -19.77 -2.21 -16.79
C ASN A 454 -19.83 -1.06 -15.76
N GLU A 455 -19.36 -1.29 -14.55
CA GLU A 455 -19.26 -0.26 -13.50
C GLU A 455 -18.36 0.89 -13.93
N ILE A 456 -17.18 0.58 -14.47
CA ILE A 456 -16.23 1.55 -15.03
C ILE A 456 -16.90 2.36 -16.16
N LEU A 457 -17.55 1.69 -17.10
CA LEU A 457 -18.21 2.34 -18.23
C LEU A 457 -19.35 3.26 -17.78
N CYS A 458 -20.21 2.82 -16.86
CA CYS A 458 -21.28 3.65 -16.32
C CYS A 458 -20.77 4.89 -15.60
N LYS A 459 -19.66 4.78 -14.89
CA LYS A 459 -19.06 5.91 -14.18
C LYS A 459 -18.43 6.93 -15.12
N PHE A 460 -17.65 6.48 -16.09
CA PHE A 460 -16.91 7.38 -16.99
C PHE A 460 -17.71 7.84 -18.21
N LEU A 461 -18.74 7.10 -18.57
CA LEU A 461 -19.67 7.37 -19.68
C LEU A 461 -21.12 7.14 -19.22
N PRO A 462 -21.69 8.07 -18.42
CA PRO A 462 -23.06 7.91 -17.90
C PRO A 462 -24.11 7.69 -19.02
N GLU A 463 -23.84 8.16 -20.23
CA GLU A 463 -24.66 7.98 -21.42
C GLU A 463 -24.84 6.50 -21.81
N LEU A 464 -23.91 5.62 -21.40
CA LEU A 464 -23.99 4.18 -21.65
C LEU A 464 -24.74 3.42 -20.57
N SER A 465 -25.17 4.07 -19.49
CA SER A 465 -25.84 3.42 -18.35
C SER A 465 -27.11 2.69 -18.77
N GLU A 466 -27.84 3.19 -19.77
CA GLU A 466 -29.08 2.58 -20.29
C GLU A 466 -28.83 1.61 -21.47
N ASP A 467 -27.63 1.59 -22.08
CA ASP A 467 -27.34 0.80 -23.28
C ASP A 467 -26.44 -0.43 -22.97
N GLN A 468 -27.05 -1.48 -22.45
CA GLN A 468 -26.36 -2.73 -22.12
C GLN A 468 -25.65 -3.36 -23.35
N LYS A 469 -26.23 -3.23 -24.56
CA LYS A 469 -25.61 -3.81 -25.77
C LYS A 469 -24.30 -3.15 -26.11
N LYS A 470 -24.21 -1.83 -25.97
CA LYS A 470 -22.98 -1.08 -26.21
C LYS A 470 -21.92 -1.44 -25.16
N ARG A 471 -22.27 -1.53 -23.88
CA ARG A 471 -21.34 -1.96 -22.82
C ARG A 471 -20.76 -3.35 -23.10
N GLN A 472 -21.62 -4.33 -23.47
CA GLN A 472 -21.16 -5.67 -23.83
C GLN A 472 -20.23 -5.67 -25.05
N ASN A 473 -20.47 -4.81 -26.03
CA ASN A 473 -19.58 -4.69 -27.17
C ASN A 473 -18.21 -4.16 -26.76
N VAL A 474 -18.15 -3.16 -25.87
CA VAL A 474 -16.87 -2.64 -25.35
C VAL A 474 -16.13 -3.74 -24.57
N TYR A 475 -16.81 -4.47 -23.70
CA TYR A 475 -16.21 -5.60 -22.98
C TYR A 475 -15.62 -6.65 -23.94
N ARG A 476 -16.35 -7.06 -24.98
CA ARG A 476 -15.86 -8.02 -26.00
C ARG A 476 -14.66 -7.51 -26.80
N MET A 477 -14.56 -6.19 -27.00
CA MET A 477 -13.44 -5.59 -27.73
C MET A 477 -12.18 -5.44 -26.88
N THR A 478 -12.36 -5.17 -25.61
CA THR A 478 -11.26 -4.90 -24.67
C THR A 478 -10.87 -6.13 -23.86
N GLU A 479 -11.76 -7.15 -23.82
CA GLU A 479 -11.64 -8.35 -22.97
C GLU A 479 -11.35 -8.00 -21.49
N GLY A 480 -11.80 -6.81 -21.06
CA GLY A 480 -11.55 -6.28 -19.71
C GLY A 480 -10.12 -5.79 -19.46
N ASN A 481 -9.25 -5.79 -20.47
CA ASN A 481 -7.90 -5.24 -20.32
C ASN A 481 -7.97 -3.74 -20.02
N ALA A 482 -7.36 -3.32 -18.90
CA ALA A 482 -7.48 -1.96 -18.39
C ALA A 482 -7.02 -0.88 -19.39
N PHE A 483 -5.91 -1.13 -20.08
CA PHE A 483 -5.38 -0.20 -21.08
C PHE A 483 -6.37 0.00 -22.24
N PHE A 484 -6.85 -1.10 -22.84
CA PHE A 484 -7.78 -0.99 -23.96
C PHE A 484 -9.14 -0.43 -23.56
N LEU A 485 -9.58 -0.71 -22.33
CA LEU A 485 -10.81 -0.16 -21.78
C LEU A 485 -10.71 1.37 -21.62
N MET A 486 -9.64 1.86 -21.02
CA MET A 486 -9.44 3.30 -20.82
C MET A 486 -9.28 4.04 -22.15
N GLU A 487 -8.53 3.46 -23.10
CA GLU A 487 -8.40 4.04 -24.45
C GLU A 487 -9.73 4.07 -25.22
N SER A 488 -10.56 3.04 -25.03
CA SER A 488 -11.91 3.04 -25.61
C SER A 488 -12.80 4.15 -25.01
N ILE A 489 -12.71 4.35 -23.70
CA ILE A 489 -13.43 5.42 -23.00
C ILE A 489 -12.96 6.80 -23.50
N ASN A 490 -11.66 7.02 -23.63
CA ASN A 490 -11.10 8.27 -24.13
C ASN A 490 -11.54 8.56 -25.57
N LEU A 491 -11.51 7.56 -26.45
CA LEU A 491 -12.02 7.70 -27.82
C LEU A 491 -13.50 8.06 -27.88
N MET A 492 -14.32 7.45 -27.02
CA MET A 492 -15.75 7.72 -26.96
C MET A 492 -16.04 9.15 -26.47
N LYS A 493 -15.25 9.65 -25.50
CA LYS A 493 -15.35 11.05 -25.04
C LYS A 493 -14.96 12.07 -26.11
N GLU A 494 -13.93 11.77 -26.90
CA GLU A 494 -13.43 12.71 -27.92
C GLU A 494 -14.28 12.71 -29.20
N LYS A 495 -14.70 11.57 -29.69
CA LYS A 495 -15.31 11.40 -31.02
C LYS A 495 -16.80 11.04 -30.99
N GLY A 496 -17.39 10.89 -29.81
CA GLY A 496 -18.70 10.30 -29.64
C GLY A 496 -18.70 8.79 -29.86
N TYR A 497 -19.84 8.12 -29.61
CA TYR A 497 -19.93 6.67 -29.76
C TYR A 497 -19.97 6.25 -31.24
N THR A 498 -18.81 5.99 -31.83
CA THR A 498 -18.65 5.45 -33.20
C THR A 498 -17.69 4.27 -33.24
N LEU A 499 -17.83 3.32 -32.32
CA LEU A 499 -17.09 2.06 -32.43
C LEU A 499 -17.77 1.20 -33.50
N GLU A 500 -17.28 1.31 -34.73
CA GLU A 500 -17.67 0.40 -35.81
C GLU A 500 -17.26 -1.04 -35.48
N LYS A 501 -18.09 -1.98 -35.95
CA LYS A 501 -18.08 -3.43 -35.69
C LYS A 501 -16.83 -4.18 -36.12
N SER A 502 -15.64 -3.64 -36.17
CA SER A 502 -14.51 -4.40 -36.73
C SER A 502 -13.26 -4.41 -35.81
N GLN A 503 -13.04 -5.56 -35.22
CA GLN A 503 -11.77 -6.27 -35.07
C GLN A 503 -10.68 -5.71 -34.18
N LYS A 504 -10.31 -6.56 -33.15
CA LYS A 504 -9.00 -6.69 -32.48
C LYS A 504 -8.29 -5.43 -31.96
N THR A 505 -7.68 -5.57 -30.83
CA THR A 505 -6.84 -4.66 -30.00
C THR A 505 -6.02 -3.61 -30.76
N ASN A 506 -5.44 -3.98 -31.91
CA ASN A 506 -4.70 -3.05 -32.80
C ASN A 506 -5.55 -1.92 -33.40
N ASN A 507 -6.88 -2.05 -33.39
CA ASN A 507 -7.75 -1.01 -33.95
C ASN A 507 -8.01 0.14 -32.97
N VAL A 508 -7.95 -0.08 -31.68
CA VAL A 508 -8.06 0.99 -30.68
C VAL A 508 -6.85 1.90 -30.77
N ILE A 509 -5.64 1.32 -30.82
CA ILE A 509 -4.39 2.08 -30.97
C ILE A 509 -4.40 2.85 -32.30
N LYS A 510 -4.77 2.18 -33.39
CA LYS A 510 -4.87 2.81 -34.72
C LYS A 510 -5.89 3.95 -34.72
N ALA A 511 -7.06 3.74 -34.14
CA ALA A 511 -8.12 4.76 -34.08
C ALA A 511 -7.69 6.00 -33.25
N ARG A 512 -6.86 5.81 -32.26
CA ARG A 512 -6.27 6.87 -31.44
C ARG A 512 -5.27 7.71 -32.22
N LEU A 513 -4.49 7.09 -33.09
CA LEU A 513 -3.47 7.74 -33.92
C LEU A 513 -4.03 8.32 -35.23
N VAL A 514 -5.16 7.78 -35.73
CA VAL A 514 -5.83 8.27 -36.94
C VAL A 514 -6.43 9.66 -36.69
N GLY A 515 -5.98 10.64 -37.48
CA GLY A 515 -6.44 12.03 -37.44
C GLY A 515 -5.57 12.93 -36.55
N LEU A 516 -4.44 12.43 -36.06
CA LEU A 516 -3.40 13.29 -35.50
C LEU A 516 -2.79 14.16 -36.61
N PRO A 517 -2.50 15.43 -36.37
CA PRO A 517 -1.71 16.27 -37.26
C PRO A 517 -0.34 15.65 -37.55
N GLU A 518 0.20 15.90 -38.74
CA GLU A 518 1.50 15.34 -39.17
C GLU A 518 2.63 15.67 -38.20
N GLN A 519 2.65 16.89 -37.67
CA GLN A 519 3.63 17.34 -36.68
C GLN A 519 3.56 16.53 -35.37
N GLU A 520 2.36 16.25 -34.88
CA GLU A 520 2.17 15.44 -33.68
C GLU A 520 2.67 13.99 -33.88
N LEU A 521 2.38 13.42 -35.06
CA LEU A 521 2.82 12.08 -35.42
C LEU A 521 4.35 12.01 -35.61
N GLU A 522 4.97 13.06 -36.14
CA GLU A 522 6.43 13.13 -36.26
C GLU A 522 7.13 13.16 -34.90
N VAL A 523 6.64 13.98 -33.99
CA VAL A 523 7.19 14.00 -32.61
C VAL A 523 7.05 12.64 -31.94
N LEU A 524 5.90 11.99 -32.05
CA LEU A 524 5.71 10.64 -31.52
C LEU A 524 6.65 9.60 -32.18
N ASN A 525 6.88 9.71 -33.49
CA ASN A 525 7.84 8.86 -34.21
C ASN A 525 9.26 9.03 -33.65
N CYS A 526 9.69 10.28 -33.41
CA CYS A 526 11.00 10.58 -32.80
C CYS A 526 11.09 10.04 -31.38
N MET A 527 10.11 10.30 -30.54
CA MET A 527 10.08 9.81 -29.17
C MET A 527 10.14 8.30 -29.05
N SER A 528 9.56 7.56 -30.03
CA SER A 528 9.54 6.10 -30.02
C SER A 528 10.91 5.43 -30.19
N LEU A 529 11.92 6.19 -30.61
CA LEU A 529 13.31 5.72 -30.80
C LEU A 529 14.09 5.61 -29.47
N PHE A 530 13.61 6.23 -28.42
CA PHE A 530 14.26 6.25 -27.12
C PHE A 530 13.71 5.13 -26.22
N PRO A 531 14.57 4.44 -25.46
CA PRO A 531 14.10 3.37 -24.59
C PRO A 531 13.11 3.83 -23.54
N GLU A 532 13.36 4.96 -22.87
CA GLU A 532 12.59 5.41 -21.71
C GLU A 532 12.00 6.80 -21.89
N LYS A 533 12.79 7.81 -21.64
CA LYS A 533 12.45 9.22 -21.63
C LYS A 533 13.34 9.99 -22.62
N VAL A 534 12.84 11.10 -23.08
CA VAL A 534 13.54 11.93 -24.05
C VAL A 534 13.44 13.40 -23.64
N SER A 535 14.52 14.14 -23.77
CA SER A 535 14.55 15.59 -23.59
C SER A 535 14.15 16.33 -24.88
N ILE A 536 13.77 17.60 -24.76
CA ILE A 536 13.50 18.46 -25.93
C ILE A 536 14.74 18.52 -26.83
N GLU A 537 15.94 18.68 -26.24
CA GLU A 537 17.19 18.73 -26.96
C GLU A 537 17.45 17.48 -27.82
N GLU A 538 17.08 16.32 -27.33
CA GLU A 538 17.26 15.04 -28.05
C GLU A 538 16.25 14.91 -29.20
N ILE A 539 15.02 15.44 -29.04
CA ILE A 539 14.03 15.47 -30.13
C ILE A 539 14.49 16.47 -31.22
N GLU A 540 15.02 17.63 -30.85
CA GLU A 540 15.54 18.65 -31.78
C GLU A 540 16.67 18.14 -32.66
N LEU A 541 17.51 17.21 -32.17
CA LEU A 541 18.59 16.60 -32.94
C LEU A 541 18.12 15.84 -34.20
N LEU A 542 16.90 15.38 -34.19
CA LEU A 542 16.33 14.64 -35.30
C LEU A 542 15.79 15.53 -36.43
N HIS A 543 16.12 16.84 -36.39
CA HIS A 543 15.85 17.82 -37.44
C HIS A 543 14.39 17.84 -37.90
N LEU A 544 13.47 17.96 -36.94
CA LEU A 544 12.08 18.21 -37.25
C LEU A 544 11.94 19.62 -37.88
N ASP A 545 11.14 19.75 -38.93
CA ASP A 545 10.83 21.05 -39.56
C ASP A 545 9.94 21.93 -38.65
N MET A 546 10.38 22.14 -37.42
CA MET A 546 9.69 22.99 -36.44
C MET A 546 10.69 23.65 -35.47
N ASP A 547 10.33 24.87 -35.07
CA ASP A 547 11.10 25.58 -34.03
C ASP A 547 10.77 25.05 -32.62
N ARG A 548 11.62 25.36 -31.64
CA ARG A 548 11.50 24.88 -30.25
C ARG A 548 10.16 25.24 -29.60
N LEU A 549 9.62 26.42 -29.87
CA LEU A 549 8.32 26.86 -29.32
C LEU A 549 7.16 26.03 -29.90
N THR A 550 7.23 25.73 -31.18
CA THR A 550 6.24 24.88 -31.87
C THR A 550 6.35 23.45 -31.32
N LEU A 551 7.57 22.92 -31.11
CA LEU A 551 7.79 21.60 -30.50
C LEU A 551 7.16 21.53 -29.09
N VAL A 552 7.38 22.52 -28.24
CA VAL A 552 6.76 22.58 -26.91
C VAL A 552 5.22 22.54 -27.00
N ARG A 553 4.62 23.34 -27.89
CA ARG A 553 3.17 23.33 -28.10
C ARG A 553 2.63 21.98 -28.60
N VAL A 554 3.40 21.28 -29.43
CA VAL A 554 3.05 19.93 -29.89
C VAL A 554 3.12 18.95 -28.73
N LEU A 555 4.15 19.02 -27.89
CA LEU A 555 4.29 18.18 -26.70
C LEU A 555 3.16 18.43 -25.70
N GLU A 556 2.77 19.70 -25.44
CA GLU A 556 1.61 20.05 -24.61
C GLU A 556 0.31 19.41 -25.14
N LYS A 557 0.06 19.50 -26.46
CA LYS A 557 -1.11 18.86 -27.06
C LYS A 557 -1.11 17.35 -26.97
N LEU A 558 0.05 16.72 -27.14
CA LEU A 558 0.20 15.26 -26.99
C LEU A 558 -0.04 14.84 -25.54
N GLN A 559 0.35 15.67 -24.58
CA GLN A 559 0.08 15.48 -23.16
C GLN A 559 -1.41 15.65 -22.84
N GLU A 560 -2.07 16.70 -23.34
CA GLU A 560 -3.53 16.88 -23.24
C GLU A 560 -4.32 15.68 -23.81
N ARG A 561 -3.77 15.04 -24.83
CA ARG A 561 -4.33 13.80 -25.44
C ARG A 561 -3.96 12.54 -24.69
N HIS A 562 -3.22 12.60 -23.59
CA HIS A 562 -2.78 11.43 -22.82
C HIS A 562 -1.98 10.39 -23.64
N LEU A 563 -1.20 10.83 -24.62
CA LEU A 563 -0.30 9.98 -25.38
C LEU A 563 1.11 9.96 -24.77
N ILE A 564 1.50 11.08 -24.17
CA ILE A 564 2.78 11.25 -23.49
C ILE A 564 2.57 11.92 -22.13
N LYS A 565 3.56 11.79 -21.27
CA LYS A 565 3.64 12.47 -19.97
C LYS A 565 4.96 13.21 -19.81
N GLU A 566 4.90 14.35 -19.15
CA GLU A 566 6.05 15.14 -18.76
C GLU A 566 6.62 14.62 -17.43
N LEU A 567 7.92 14.61 -17.33
CA LEU A 567 8.67 14.20 -16.14
C LEU A 567 9.67 15.29 -15.78
N LEU A 568 9.54 15.86 -14.62
CA LEU A 568 10.54 16.76 -14.04
C LEU A 568 11.61 15.93 -13.33
N VAL A 569 12.87 16.11 -13.78
CA VAL A 569 14.03 15.39 -13.26
C VAL A 569 15.05 16.46 -12.86
N GLY A 570 14.97 16.92 -11.60
CA GLY A 570 15.68 18.12 -11.15
C GLY A 570 15.17 19.36 -11.89
N TRP A 571 16.09 20.06 -12.59
CA TRP A 571 15.75 21.21 -13.42
C TRP A 571 15.49 20.86 -14.89
N ASN A 572 15.60 19.56 -15.26
CA ASN A 572 15.43 19.10 -16.63
C ASN A 572 14.03 18.52 -16.83
N VAL A 573 13.43 18.85 -17.97
CA VAL A 573 12.14 18.34 -18.41
C VAL A 573 12.37 17.22 -19.41
N TYR A 574 11.76 16.08 -19.13
CA TYR A 574 11.76 14.91 -20.02
C TYR A 574 10.33 14.54 -20.37
N TYR A 575 10.16 13.85 -21.47
CA TYR A 575 8.87 13.32 -21.94
C TYR A 575 8.98 11.81 -22.14
N LYS A 576 7.94 11.08 -21.80
CA LYS A 576 7.83 9.65 -22.12
C LYS A 576 6.42 9.30 -22.58
N PHE A 577 6.28 8.19 -23.31
CA PHE A 577 4.96 7.66 -23.62
C PHE A 577 4.20 7.32 -22.33
N GLU A 578 2.91 7.60 -22.31
CA GLU A 578 2.05 7.21 -21.19
C GLU A 578 1.91 5.68 -21.11
N HIS A 579 1.84 5.01 -22.28
CA HIS A 579 1.76 3.58 -22.38
C HIS A 579 2.77 3.02 -23.38
N GLN A 580 3.53 2.03 -22.97
CA GLN A 580 4.57 1.38 -23.79
C GLN A 580 4.02 0.80 -25.10
N VAL A 581 2.78 0.30 -25.06
CA VAL A 581 2.09 -0.28 -26.24
C VAL A 581 1.97 0.73 -27.40
N PHE A 582 1.76 2.03 -27.12
CA PHE A 582 1.77 3.07 -28.17
C PHE A 582 3.15 3.25 -28.78
N LYS A 583 4.19 3.29 -27.93
CA LYS A 583 5.58 3.42 -28.39
C LYS A 583 5.94 2.30 -29.35
N GLU A 584 5.71 1.06 -28.95
CA GLU A 584 6.01 -0.13 -29.76
C GLU A 584 5.26 -0.12 -31.07
N TYR A 585 3.95 0.16 -31.05
CA TYR A 585 3.14 0.25 -32.27
C TYR A 585 3.65 1.33 -33.22
N ILE A 586 3.98 2.54 -32.71
CA ILE A 586 4.47 3.65 -33.53
C ILE A 586 5.85 3.31 -34.08
N TYR A 587 6.75 2.76 -33.26
CA TYR A 587 8.07 2.33 -33.70
C TYR A 587 7.99 1.29 -34.82
N ASP A 588 7.14 0.27 -34.68
CA ASP A 588 7.00 -0.81 -35.66
C ASP A 588 6.42 -0.32 -37.00
N LYS A 589 5.59 0.70 -36.97
CA LYS A 589 5.00 1.29 -38.20
C LYS A 589 5.95 2.15 -39.00
N GLN A 590 7.07 2.58 -38.43
CA GLN A 590 8.07 3.36 -39.17
C GLN A 590 8.81 2.52 -40.21
N SER A 591 9.18 3.17 -41.32
CA SER A 591 10.00 2.50 -42.34
C SER A 591 11.40 2.18 -41.78
N VAL A 592 11.96 1.05 -42.21
CA VAL A 592 13.30 0.62 -41.76
C VAL A 592 14.37 1.66 -42.09
N GLY A 593 14.27 2.33 -43.23
CA GLY A 593 15.20 3.38 -43.65
C GLY A 593 15.16 4.59 -42.68
N LYS A 594 13.95 5.04 -42.33
CA LYS A 594 13.77 6.16 -41.38
C LYS A 594 14.31 5.82 -40.00
N LYS A 595 14.01 4.63 -39.48
CA LYS A 595 14.54 4.14 -38.19
C LYS A 595 16.08 4.13 -38.19
N ARG A 596 16.70 3.55 -39.23
CA ARG A 596 18.15 3.48 -39.32
C ARG A 596 18.81 4.85 -39.37
N ALA A 597 18.26 5.79 -40.14
CA ALA A 597 18.81 7.14 -40.23
C ALA A 597 18.75 7.87 -38.87
N TYR A 598 17.63 7.80 -38.21
CA TYR A 598 17.47 8.42 -36.89
C TYR A 598 18.37 7.77 -35.81
N HIS A 599 18.43 6.45 -35.78
CA HIS A 599 19.34 5.76 -34.85
C HIS A 599 20.81 6.08 -35.11
N GLN A 600 21.20 6.30 -36.40
CA GLN A 600 22.57 6.75 -36.71
C GLN A 600 22.90 8.12 -36.12
N ILE A 601 21.98 9.10 -36.27
CA ILE A 601 22.15 10.45 -35.73
C ILE A 601 22.27 10.40 -34.19
N LEU A 602 21.42 9.62 -33.55
CA LEU A 602 21.43 9.47 -32.09
C LEU A 602 22.68 8.74 -31.60
N ALA A 603 23.14 7.71 -32.34
CA ALA A 603 24.38 7.01 -32.02
C ALA A 603 25.59 7.95 -32.03
N GLU A 604 25.71 8.77 -33.06
CA GLU A 604 26.81 9.76 -33.21
C GLU A 604 26.76 10.83 -32.10
N TYR A 605 25.56 11.27 -31.71
CA TYR A 605 25.37 12.20 -30.60
C TYR A 605 25.82 11.61 -29.25
N TYR A 606 25.40 10.40 -28.95
CA TYR A 606 25.80 9.76 -27.69
C TYR A 606 27.27 9.34 -27.71
N GLU A 607 27.82 8.97 -28.87
CA GLU A 607 29.26 8.73 -29.07
C GLU A 607 30.06 9.98 -28.71
N ALA A 608 29.66 11.15 -29.22
CA ALA A 608 30.32 12.42 -28.90
C ALA A 608 30.23 12.75 -27.39
N LYS A 609 29.11 12.45 -26.73
CA LYS A 609 28.98 12.62 -25.28
C LYS A 609 29.88 11.65 -24.49
N ALA A 610 29.94 10.40 -24.91
CA ALA A 610 30.73 9.37 -24.26
C ALA A 610 32.23 9.66 -24.38
N THR A 611 32.71 10.03 -25.59
CA THR A 611 34.14 10.28 -25.87
C THR A 611 34.60 11.66 -25.42
N GLY A 612 33.82 12.71 -25.67
CA GLY A 612 34.19 14.10 -25.38
C GLY A 612 34.28 14.43 -23.89
N LYS A 613 33.43 13.83 -23.08
CA LYS A 613 33.39 14.00 -21.60
C LYS A 613 34.04 12.83 -20.86
N LYS A 614 34.58 11.83 -21.57
CA LYS A 614 35.02 10.56 -20.99
C LYS A 614 34.00 9.98 -19.99
N ASN A 615 32.71 10.04 -20.35
CA ASN A 615 31.64 9.58 -19.49
C ASN A 615 31.03 8.29 -20.05
N PHE A 616 31.41 7.17 -19.46
CA PHE A 616 30.96 5.84 -19.88
C PHE A 616 29.43 5.59 -19.65
N ALA A 617 28.74 6.43 -18.85
CA ALA A 617 27.29 6.33 -18.67
C ALA A 617 26.51 6.49 -20.00
N TYR A 618 27.09 7.10 -21.02
CA TYR A 618 26.47 7.20 -22.36
C TYR A 618 26.77 6.00 -23.27
N LEU A 619 27.69 5.09 -22.91
CA LEU A 619 28.02 3.92 -23.73
C LEU A 619 26.83 2.99 -23.98
N PRO A 620 25.96 2.69 -23.00
CA PRO A 620 24.77 1.90 -23.25
C PRO A 620 23.90 2.45 -24.37
N MET A 621 23.59 3.74 -24.34
CA MET A 621 22.79 4.40 -25.38
C MET A 621 23.52 4.42 -26.74
N THR A 622 24.83 4.64 -26.73
CA THR A 622 25.65 4.56 -27.94
C THR A 622 25.58 3.17 -28.58
N ILE A 623 25.73 2.12 -27.79
CA ILE A 623 25.64 0.73 -28.23
C ILE A 623 24.26 0.42 -28.77
N HIS A 624 23.21 0.75 -28.03
CA HIS A 624 21.82 0.53 -28.41
C HIS A 624 21.51 1.14 -29.80
N HIS A 625 21.84 2.41 -29.99
CA HIS A 625 21.54 3.06 -31.25
C HIS A 625 22.38 2.54 -32.41
N TYR A 626 23.66 2.17 -32.21
CA TYR A 626 24.46 1.51 -33.24
C TYR A 626 23.94 0.11 -33.59
N GLU A 627 23.42 -0.65 -32.66
CA GLU A 627 22.75 -1.92 -32.92
C GLU A 627 21.51 -1.73 -33.81
N LYS A 628 20.67 -0.77 -33.49
CA LYS A 628 19.43 -0.48 -34.26
C LYS A 628 19.72 0.05 -35.67
N CYS A 629 20.82 0.73 -35.92
CA CYS A 629 21.24 1.09 -37.27
C CYS A 629 22.11 0.04 -37.99
N HIS A 630 22.37 -1.11 -37.31
CA HIS A 630 23.20 -2.22 -37.82
C HIS A 630 24.67 -1.88 -38.10
N ASN A 631 25.25 -0.96 -37.34
CA ASN A 631 26.69 -0.70 -37.40
C ASN A 631 27.46 -1.60 -36.43
N LEU A 632 27.63 -2.86 -36.80
CA LEU A 632 28.19 -3.89 -35.93
C LEU A 632 29.66 -3.57 -35.51
N VAL A 633 30.42 -2.90 -36.34
CA VAL A 633 31.80 -2.53 -35.99
C VAL A 633 31.83 -1.60 -34.77
N LYS A 634 31.02 -0.55 -34.80
CA LYS A 634 30.86 0.38 -33.68
C LYS A 634 30.28 -0.29 -32.44
N VAL A 635 29.30 -1.18 -32.65
CA VAL A 635 28.72 -1.96 -31.56
C VAL A 635 29.79 -2.72 -30.80
N TYR A 636 30.60 -3.53 -31.50
CA TYR A 636 31.62 -4.30 -30.84
C TYR A 636 32.73 -3.41 -30.25
N GLN A 637 33.10 -2.33 -30.91
CA GLN A 637 34.04 -1.36 -30.39
C GLN A 637 33.60 -0.80 -29.03
N TYR A 638 32.33 -0.37 -28.93
CA TYR A 638 31.80 0.21 -27.71
C TYR A 638 31.43 -0.82 -26.65
N LYS A 639 30.99 -2.04 -27.05
CA LYS A 639 30.84 -3.16 -26.11
C LYS A 639 32.21 -3.53 -25.48
N ILE A 640 33.29 -3.54 -26.25
CA ILE A 640 34.62 -3.79 -25.71
C ILE A 640 35.07 -2.63 -24.78
N ALA A 641 34.83 -1.38 -25.16
CA ALA A 641 35.11 -0.23 -24.30
C ALA A 641 34.32 -0.30 -22.98
N TYR A 642 33.03 -0.61 -23.05
CA TYR A 642 32.19 -0.82 -21.89
C TYR A 642 32.68 -1.96 -21.01
N LEU A 643 33.05 -3.10 -21.60
CA LEU A 643 33.62 -4.23 -20.88
C LEU A 643 34.99 -3.90 -20.26
N LYS A 644 35.82 -3.09 -20.89
CA LYS A 644 37.09 -2.67 -20.31
C LYS A 644 36.90 -1.85 -19.03
N GLU A 645 35.97 -0.92 -19.02
CA GLU A 645 35.59 -0.19 -17.79
C GLU A 645 35.04 -1.15 -16.71
N TYR A 646 34.37 -2.21 -17.12
CA TYR A 646 33.86 -3.26 -16.25
C TYR A 646 34.91 -4.16 -15.65
N TYR A 647 35.91 -4.60 -16.48
CA TYR A 647 36.96 -5.50 -16.02
C TYR A 647 38.02 -4.82 -15.16
N THR A 648 38.01 -3.49 -15.08
CA THR A 648 38.75 -2.77 -14.04
C THR A 648 38.08 -2.88 -12.67
N ILE A 649 36.83 -3.37 -12.63
CA ILE A 649 36.09 -3.69 -11.40
C ILE A 649 36.58 -5.04 -10.90
N VAL A 650 37.44 -5.05 -9.91
CA VAL A 650 37.91 -6.30 -9.29
C VAL A 650 36.78 -6.96 -8.53
N ASN A 651 36.29 -8.07 -9.05
CA ASN A 651 35.32 -8.92 -8.33
C ASN A 651 36.08 -10.08 -7.68
N GLU A 652 36.16 -10.10 -6.35
CA GLU A 652 36.91 -11.11 -5.59
C GLU A 652 36.34 -12.56 -5.72
N ASN A 653 35.19 -12.73 -6.34
CA ASN A 653 34.65 -14.07 -6.64
C ASN A 653 35.37 -14.79 -7.79
N PHE A 654 36.23 -14.09 -8.51
CA PHE A 654 37.15 -14.70 -9.49
C PHE A 654 38.56 -14.35 -9.14
N PRO A 655 39.51 -15.34 -9.01
CA PRO A 655 40.91 -15.03 -8.82
C PRO A 655 41.38 -14.26 -10.03
N VAL A 656 41.74 -12.99 -9.80
CA VAL A 656 42.29 -12.12 -10.84
C VAL A 656 43.66 -12.66 -11.20
N LEU A 657 43.79 -13.27 -12.36
CA LEU A 657 45.08 -13.43 -13.02
C LEU A 657 45.48 -12.02 -13.46
N HIS A 658 46.37 -11.40 -12.72
CA HIS A 658 47.08 -10.18 -13.17
C HIS A 658 47.89 -10.56 -14.41
N TRP A 659 47.31 -10.25 -15.57
CA TRP A 659 48.10 -10.13 -16.79
C TRP A 659 48.60 -8.68 -16.80
N GLU A 660 49.81 -8.44 -16.30
CA GLU A 660 50.60 -7.28 -16.72
C GLU A 660 50.90 -7.47 -18.19
N MET A 661 50.01 -6.98 -19.06
CA MET A 661 50.38 -6.72 -20.44
C MET A 661 51.25 -5.44 -20.43
N GLU A 662 52.53 -5.62 -20.43
CA GLU A 662 53.43 -4.58 -20.97
C GLU A 662 53.00 -4.31 -22.40
N TYR A 663 52.31 -3.21 -22.63
CA TYR A 663 52.06 -2.68 -23.97
C TYR A 663 53.41 -2.14 -24.47
N GLY A 664 54.16 -2.97 -25.22
CA GLY A 664 55.15 -2.46 -26.14
C GLY A 664 54.45 -1.62 -27.20
N ASP A 665 54.92 -0.40 -27.37
CA ASP A 665 54.60 0.47 -28.50
C ASP A 665 54.92 -0.26 -29.83
N ASP A 666 53.92 -0.89 -30.40
CA ASP A 666 53.99 -1.31 -31.82
C ASP A 666 52.66 -0.99 -32.48
N ASN A 667 52.65 0.19 -33.11
CA ASN A 667 51.73 0.51 -34.20
C ASN A 667 51.95 -0.48 -35.35
N GLN A 668 51.15 -1.55 -35.40
CA GLN A 668 50.96 -2.28 -36.66
C GLN A 668 49.47 -2.61 -36.87
N GLU A 669 49.02 -2.13 -38.00
CA GLU A 669 47.73 -2.29 -38.64
C GLU A 669 47.18 -3.71 -38.55
N LEU A 670 45.97 -3.83 -38.01
CA LEU A 670 45.13 -5.01 -38.20
C LEU A 670 44.23 -4.75 -39.40
N SER A 671 44.57 -5.40 -40.56
CA SER A 671 43.75 -5.59 -41.73
C SER A 671 42.56 -6.54 -41.44
#